data_41b04d2c9994c2dc52d91be7635c49ae
#
_entry.id   41b04d2c9994c2dc52d91be7635c49ae
#
_cell.length_a   1.000
_cell.length_b   1.000
_cell.length_c   1.000
_cell.angle_alpha   90.00
_cell.angle_beta   90.00
_cell.angle_gamma   90.00
#
_symmetry.space_group_name_H-M   'P 1'
#
loop_
_entity.id
_entity.type
_entity.pdbx_description
1 polymer ?
#
loop_
_entity_poly.entity_id
_entity_poly.type
_entity_poly.pdbx_seq_one_letter_code
_entity_poly.pdbx_strand_id
1 'polypeptide(L)'
;MVQFSRYIADRWGISEPVAKRICLAIENNDSPFFLTDYDPVVASELEIAQTCEIHDFLKGIAALAPKKKRIIATLTKSGEFTSEISDRIDLVTTSYELDDLVASHRVNPKSKSQEAIRKGLGALADAIVAQTDDFSLDEAVSQHVGKDAGLASPDDVLRGVKDILVERFSTDFTVRAMARDFAFEQGVIEVVPKSKKDPAFAAYTGKILNARDLVGKEFLSLVVSENEKKIRLKLSIQIFQITELLREHFITNPESQAFDIICEAIDECWYKVLEPIVEKEVKEHLRDVSETQVVRTIHKELAQSVDRRRMTGSVIAIGFFEESTVSVVACDTEGRLLGAAGVKITPTDASALKARIGQFFMRYRSSILLIPDAESAPTAEALVSKAMAGETAPYELVKVRVDTRIAGLADTEWMKARYGDLDASMQKTMAMALMHLRPTSLIPQVGAQYFTVHALQDLVSPHRLTEVVMHILADRELRNGVPATKIADSVLPLVANIPASLVEDIRKQPNISGKFDLVNIPGMTEDVCRNIAGYVIVPNAQNPIDRTMVHPDHFDWINEIRDQLGVAEEALVADPEMMRSFQCDDFVRKLYVEKKLIGQVRAGQKYLSVPVAAVNKRRLKLTDIAEDAVLAGRVTNITPFGVFVDINAVCDGLIHISQLADSYVESPVQVVSVGDRVSVRVVTVDTKKRRVSLSMKGMGALAPKVKASQSQLNTLANYFKAR
;
A
#
# COMPACT_ATOMS: atom_id res chain seq x y z
N MET A 1 -3.46 -20.49 -11.93
CA MET A 1 -3.25 -19.02 -12.09
C MET A 1 -2.62 -18.64 -13.44
N VAL A 2 -1.91 -19.54 -14.10
CA VAL A 2 -1.19 -19.28 -15.38
C VAL A 2 -2.09 -18.78 -16.52
N GLN A 3 -3.39 -19.15 -16.54
CA GLN A 3 -4.37 -18.65 -17.50
C GLN A 3 -4.51 -17.10 -17.51
N PHE A 4 -4.12 -16.44 -16.43
CA PHE A 4 -4.13 -14.97 -16.35
C PHE A 4 -2.87 -14.29 -16.88
N SER A 5 -1.84 -15.06 -17.30
CA SER A 5 -0.54 -14.48 -17.68
C SER A 5 -0.66 -13.43 -18.79
N ARG A 6 -1.43 -13.70 -19.83
CA ARG A 6 -1.65 -12.74 -20.92
C ARG A 6 -2.38 -11.49 -20.46
N TYR A 7 -3.45 -11.65 -19.65
CA TYR A 7 -4.18 -10.53 -19.07
C TYR A 7 -3.26 -9.63 -18.20
N ILE A 8 -2.39 -10.26 -17.39
CA ILE A 8 -1.41 -9.55 -16.56
C ILE A 8 -0.39 -8.81 -17.43
N ALA A 9 0.14 -9.48 -18.47
CA ALA A 9 1.10 -8.87 -19.39
C ALA A 9 0.53 -7.61 -20.06
N ASP A 10 -0.67 -7.70 -20.59
CA ASP A 10 -1.34 -6.58 -21.25
C ASP A 10 -1.67 -5.44 -20.28
N ARG A 11 -2.17 -5.75 -19.07
CA ARG A 11 -2.61 -4.76 -18.07
C ARG A 11 -1.45 -3.95 -17.48
N TRP A 12 -0.31 -4.56 -17.23
CA TRP A 12 0.86 -3.91 -16.62
C TRP A 12 1.97 -3.58 -17.61
N GLY A 13 1.81 -3.93 -18.88
CA GLY A 13 2.80 -3.66 -19.94
C GLY A 13 4.12 -4.40 -19.71
N ILE A 14 4.04 -5.66 -19.23
CA ILE A 14 5.20 -6.52 -18.94
C ILE A 14 5.26 -7.70 -19.91
N SER A 15 6.43 -8.33 -19.98
CA SER A 15 6.60 -9.49 -20.85
C SER A 15 5.80 -10.71 -20.34
N GLU A 16 5.33 -11.55 -21.27
CA GLU A 16 4.55 -12.74 -20.93
C GLU A 16 5.32 -13.74 -20.03
N PRO A 17 6.63 -13.96 -20.21
CA PRO A 17 7.41 -14.80 -19.30
C PRO A 17 7.41 -14.31 -17.87
N VAL A 18 7.54 -12.99 -17.64
CA VAL A 18 7.47 -12.37 -16.32
C VAL A 18 6.07 -12.53 -15.72
N ALA A 19 5.02 -12.24 -16.49
CA ALA A 19 3.63 -12.42 -16.05
C ALA A 19 3.35 -13.89 -15.67
N LYS A 20 3.79 -14.84 -16.48
CA LYS A 20 3.66 -16.27 -16.20
C LYS A 20 4.38 -16.68 -14.92
N ARG A 21 5.60 -16.15 -14.71
CA ARG A 21 6.39 -16.46 -13.51
C ARG A 21 5.70 -15.94 -12.23
N ILE A 22 5.13 -14.73 -12.27
CA ILE A 22 4.39 -14.18 -11.12
C ILE A 22 3.10 -14.98 -10.88
N CYS A 23 2.39 -15.41 -11.91
CA CYS A 23 1.22 -16.28 -11.76
C CYS A 23 1.56 -17.60 -11.05
N LEU A 24 2.69 -18.23 -11.42
CA LEU A 24 3.20 -19.44 -10.76
C LEU A 24 3.62 -19.19 -9.30
N ALA A 25 4.11 -17.99 -9.01
CA ALA A 25 4.54 -17.63 -7.68
C ALA A 25 3.42 -17.70 -6.63
N ILE A 26 2.18 -17.41 -7.02
CA ILE A 26 1.02 -17.54 -6.12
C ILE A 26 0.79 -19.02 -5.74
N GLU A 27 0.99 -19.95 -6.68
CA GLU A 27 0.84 -21.38 -6.44
C GLU A 27 1.98 -21.93 -5.57
N ASN A 28 3.18 -21.39 -5.74
CA ASN A 28 4.38 -21.76 -5.00
C ASN A 28 4.54 -21.01 -3.66
N ASN A 29 3.61 -20.13 -3.33
CA ASN A 29 3.69 -19.24 -2.17
C ASN A 29 4.97 -18.39 -2.12
N ASP A 30 5.51 -18.02 -3.29
CA ASP A 30 6.68 -17.14 -3.40
C ASP A 30 6.29 -15.69 -3.05
N SER A 31 7.08 -15.04 -2.22
CA SER A 31 6.83 -13.64 -1.84
C SER A 31 7.22 -12.67 -2.96
N PRO A 32 6.56 -11.50 -3.07
CA PRO A 32 6.94 -10.51 -4.08
C PRO A 32 8.37 -9.99 -3.89
N PHE A 33 8.88 -10.01 -2.66
CA PHE A 33 10.25 -9.64 -2.36
C PHE A 33 11.24 -10.66 -2.92
N PHE A 34 10.98 -11.96 -2.66
CA PHE A 34 11.80 -13.03 -3.25
C PHE A 34 11.83 -12.91 -4.78
N LEU A 35 10.68 -12.72 -5.43
CA LEU A 35 10.60 -12.59 -6.88
C LEU A 35 11.41 -11.40 -7.39
N THR A 36 11.31 -10.24 -6.77
CA THR A 36 11.98 -9.03 -7.22
C THR A 36 13.50 -9.11 -7.01
N ASP A 37 13.96 -9.76 -5.96
CA ASP A 37 15.37 -9.76 -5.61
C ASP A 37 16.12 -11.03 -6.04
N TYR A 38 15.44 -12.19 -6.13
CA TYR A 38 16.09 -13.48 -6.35
C TYR A 38 15.59 -14.26 -7.57
N ASP A 39 14.45 -13.89 -8.17
CA ASP A 39 14.02 -14.51 -9.43
C ASP A 39 14.59 -13.73 -10.62
N PRO A 40 15.50 -14.31 -11.44
CA PRO A 40 16.17 -13.58 -12.51
C PRO A 40 15.22 -13.02 -13.57
N VAL A 41 14.12 -13.73 -13.85
CA VAL A 41 13.13 -13.34 -14.87
C VAL A 41 12.37 -12.08 -14.38
N VAL A 42 11.86 -12.13 -13.17
CA VAL A 42 11.11 -11.00 -12.59
C VAL A 42 12.03 -9.82 -12.28
N ALA A 43 13.19 -10.08 -11.66
CA ALA A 43 14.17 -9.06 -11.28
C ALA A 43 14.78 -8.29 -12.47
N SER A 44 14.71 -8.85 -13.67
CA SER A 44 15.21 -8.17 -14.88
C SER A 44 14.32 -7.03 -15.34
N GLU A 45 13.01 -7.08 -15.04
CA GLU A 45 12.00 -6.19 -15.61
C GLU A 45 11.23 -5.37 -14.56
N LEU A 46 10.99 -5.92 -13.34
CA LEU A 46 10.12 -5.32 -12.35
C LEU A 46 10.83 -4.82 -11.10
N GLU A 47 10.28 -3.73 -10.57
CA GLU A 47 10.61 -3.20 -9.24
C GLU A 47 9.60 -3.68 -8.20
N ILE A 48 9.98 -3.69 -6.91
CA ILE A 48 9.18 -4.22 -5.81
C ILE A 48 7.74 -3.67 -5.75
N ALA A 49 7.54 -2.38 -6.02
CA ALA A 49 6.21 -1.78 -5.97
C ALA A 49 5.25 -2.40 -7.01
N GLN A 50 5.73 -2.62 -8.23
CA GLN A 50 4.94 -3.23 -9.29
C GLN A 50 4.72 -4.73 -9.02
N THR A 51 5.76 -5.43 -8.54
CA THR A 51 5.65 -6.85 -8.18
C THR A 51 4.64 -7.06 -7.06
N CYS A 52 4.65 -6.22 -6.02
CA CYS A 52 3.65 -6.26 -4.95
C CYS A 52 2.23 -6.01 -5.49
N GLU A 53 2.05 -5.01 -6.34
CA GLU A 53 0.74 -4.68 -6.91
C GLU A 53 0.15 -5.85 -7.72
N ILE A 54 0.95 -6.45 -8.61
CA ILE A 54 0.51 -7.61 -9.41
C ILE A 54 0.23 -8.82 -8.50
N HIS A 55 1.08 -9.05 -7.51
CA HIS A 55 0.95 -10.14 -6.57
C HIS A 55 -0.34 -10.00 -5.73
N ASP A 56 -0.65 -8.80 -5.23
CA ASP A 56 -1.86 -8.52 -4.46
C ASP A 56 -3.12 -8.67 -5.31
N PHE A 57 -3.08 -8.24 -6.58
CA PHE A 57 -4.15 -8.47 -7.53
C PHE A 57 -4.41 -9.98 -7.73
N LEU A 58 -3.37 -10.78 -7.96
CA LEU A 58 -3.49 -12.22 -8.11
C LEU A 58 -3.96 -12.91 -6.83
N LYS A 59 -3.53 -12.45 -5.66
CA LYS A 59 -4.08 -12.92 -4.37
C LYS A 59 -5.58 -12.61 -4.25
N GLY A 60 -6.01 -11.46 -4.72
CA GLY A 60 -7.44 -11.12 -4.81
C GLY A 60 -8.23 -12.12 -5.65
N ILE A 61 -7.70 -12.51 -6.82
CA ILE A 61 -8.30 -13.57 -7.65
C ILE A 61 -8.27 -14.92 -6.91
N ALA A 62 -7.16 -15.29 -6.27
CA ALA A 62 -7.06 -16.54 -5.51
C ALA A 62 -8.06 -16.59 -4.35
N ALA A 63 -8.34 -15.46 -3.72
CA ALA A 63 -9.33 -15.35 -2.64
C ALA A 63 -10.77 -15.64 -3.11
N LEU A 64 -11.05 -15.61 -4.42
CA LEU A 64 -12.35 -16.00 -4.97
C LEU A 64 -12.55 -17.53 -5.00
N ALA A 65 -11.51 -18.34 -4.80
CA ALA A 65 -11.57 -19.81 -4.91
C ALA A 65 -12.68 -20.44 -4.04
N PRO A 66 -12.91 -20.05 -2.77
CA PRO A 66 -14.01 -20.60 -1.97
C PRO A 66 -15.39 -20.29 -2.56
N LYS A 67 -15.55 -19.08 -3.14
CA LYS A 67 -16.80 -18.67 -3.80
C LYS A 67 -16.99 -19.44 -5.10
N LYS A 68 -15.96 -19.57 -5.94
CA LYS A 68 -15.94 -20.40 -7.15
C LYS A 68 -16.36 -21.84 -6.85
N LYS A 69 -15.73 -22.47 -5.84
CA LYS A 69 -16.03 -23.84 -5.41
C LYS A 69 -17.50 -24.01 -4.98
N ARG A 70 -18.04 -23.05 -4.23
CA ARG A 70 -19.46 -23.08 -3.79
C ARG A 70 -20.41 -22.96 -4.98
N ILE A 71 -20.10 -22.11 -5.94
CA ILE A 71 -20.89 -21.93 -7.17
C ILE A 71 -20.90 -23.20 -7.99
N ILE A 72 -19.73 -23.79 -8.25
CA ILE A 72 -19.59 -25.06 -8.99
C ILE A 72 -20.42 -26.15 -8.30
N ALA A 73 -20.32 -26.29 -6.98
CA ALA A 73 -21.12 -27.28 -6.25
C ALA A 73 -22.65 -27.04 -6.38
N THR A 74 -23.08 -25.79 -6.42
CA THR A 74 -24.50 -25.43 -6.60
C THR A 74 -24.97 -25.78 -7.99
N LEU A 75 -24.24 -25.37 -9.03
CA LEU A 75 -24.58 -25.65 -10.44
C LEU A 75 -24.51 -27.13 -10.77
N THR A 76 -23.57 -27.85 -10.20
CA THR A 76 -23.49 -29.32 -10.36
C THR A 76 -24.72 -30.00 -9.74
N LYS A 77 -25.16 -29.54 -8.57
CA LYS A 77 -26.35 -30.07 -7.90
C LYS A 77 -27.65 -29.81 -8.68
N SER A 78 -27.76 -28.66 -9.36
CA SER A 78 -28.90 -28.33 -10.23
C SER A 78 -28.84 -29.01 -11.60
N GLY A 79 -27.69 -29.61 -11.98
CA GLY A 79 -27.48 -30.22 -13.30
C GLY A 79 -27.16 -29.21 -14.39
N GLU A 80 -26.85 -27.98 -14.03
CA GLU A 80 -26.61 -26.86 -14.97
C GLU A 80 -25.12 -26.59 -15.20
N PHE A 81 -24.22 -27.34 -14.54
CA PHE A 81 -22.78 -27.17 -14.69
C PHE A 81 -22.28 -27.77 -16.01
N THR A 82 -21.85 -26.92 -16.92
CA THR A 82 -21.28 -27.28 -18.23
C THR A 82 -19.78 -26.95 -18.31
N SER A 83 -19.07 -27.49 -19.31
CA SER A 83 -17.68 -27.13 -19.59
C SER A 83 -17.53 -25.63 -19.89
N GLU A 84 -18.48 -25.02 -20.62
CA GLU A 84 -18.47 -23.60 -20.93
C GLU A 84 -18.56 -22.72 -19.67
N ILE A 85 -19.42 -23.09 -18.73
CA ILE A 85 -19.53 -22.38 -17.44
C ILE A 85 -18.26 -22.58 -16.61
N SER A 86 -17.65 -23.77 -16.65
CA SER A 86 -16.36 -24.01 -15.99
C SER A 86 -15.27 -23.08 -16.50
N ASP A 87 -15.12 -23.00 -17.84
CA ASP A 87 -14.12 -22.15 -18.48
C ASP A 87 -14.33 -20.67 -18.13
N ARG A 88 -15.60 -20.22 -18.11
CA ARG A 88 -15.94 -18.85 -17.70
C ARG A 88 -15.60 -18.61 -16.22
N ILE A 89 -15.96 -19.52 -15.30
CA ILE A 89 -15.62 -19.40 -13.87
C ILE A 89 -14.10 -19.29 -13.66
N ASP A 90 -13.33 -20.05 -14.43
CA ASP A 90 -11.88 -20.02 -14.32
C ASP A 90 -11.26 -18.67 -14.70
N LEU A 91 -11.85 -17.97 -15.66
CA LEU A 91 -11.38 -16.67 -16.16
C LEU A 91 -11.86 -15.46 -15.33
N VAL A 92 -12.79 -15.66 -14.42
CA VAL A 92 -13.33 -14.56 -13.60
C VAL A 92 -12.28 -13.97 -12.67
N THR A 93 -12.19 -12.64 -12.67
CA THR A 93 -11.25 -11.84 -11.86
C THR A 93 -11.91 -11.11 -10.70
N THR A 94 -13.24 -10.98 -10.71
CA THR A 94 -13.98 -10.20 -9.72
C THR A 94 -15.13 -10.96 -9.07
N SER A 95 -15.57 -10.52 -7.90
CA SER A 95 -16.69 -11.14 -7.19
C SER A 95 -18.02 -10.93 -7.91
N TYR A 96 -18.23 -9.77 -8.54
CA TYR A 96 -19.48 -9.46 -9.24
C TYR A 96 -19.63 -10.27 -10.54
N GLU A 97 -18.54 -10.53 -11.29
CA GLU A 97 -18.61 -11.44 -12.44
C GLU A 97 -19.06 -12.86 -12.03
N LEU A 98 -18.64 -13.33 -10.84
CA LEU A 98 -19.15 -14.60 -10.30
C LEU A 98 -20.65 -14.52 -9.94
N ASP A 99 -21.10 -13.40 -9.42
CA ASP A 99 -22.52 -13.20 -9.10
C ASP A 99 -23.38 -13.16 -10.37
N ASP A 100 -22.85 -12.58 -11.44
CA ASP A 100 -23.50 -12.55 -12.75
C ASP A 100 -23.65 -13.94 -13.35
N LEU A 101 -22.59 -14.77 -13.31
CA LEU A 101 -22.64 -16.15 -13.77
C LEU A 101 -23.72 -16.98 -13.06
N VAL A 102 -23.97 -16.70 -11.79
CA VAL A 102 -24.99 -17.42 -11.00
C VAL A 102 -26.38 -16.81 -11.14
N ALA A 103 -26.46 -15.57 -11.55
CA ALA A 103 -27.74 -14.84 -11.59
C ALA A 103 -28.78 -15.55 -12.46
N SER A 104 -28.39 -16.05 -13.65
CA SER A 104 -29.25 -16.78 -14.58
C SER A 104 -29.69 -18.16 -14.06
N HIS A 105 -28.93 -18.74 -13.14
CA HIS A 105 -29.20 -20.06 -12.55
C HIS A 105 -29.87 -19.98 -11.17
N ARG A 106 -30.11 -18.78 -10.66
CA ARG A 106 -30.75 -18.54 -9.36
C ARG A 106 -32.26 -18.38 -9.52
N VAL A 107 -32.96 -19.47 -9.42
CA VAL A 107 -34.44 -19.41 -9.42
C VAL A 107 -34.94 -18.90 -8.06
N ASN A 108 -35.56 -17.74 -8.03
CA ASN A 108 -36.33 -17.28 -6.86
C ASN A 108 -37.77 -17.76 -6.95
N PRO A 109 -38.17 -18.80 -6.17
CA PRO A 109 -39.51 -19.37 -6.28
C PRO A 109 -40.65 -18.37 -6.00
N LYS A 110 -40.35 -17.23 -5.38
CA LYS A 110 -41.28 -16.18 -5.02
C LYS A 110 -41.24 -14.99 -5.99
N SER A 111 -40.45 -15.04 -7.07
CA SER A 111 -40.44 -13.97 -8.08
C SER A 111 -41.75 -13.94 -8.88
N LYS A 112 -42.10 -12.76 -9.36
CA LYS A 112 -43.27 -12.57 -10.25
C LYS A 112 -43.11 -13.39 -11.54
N SER A 113 -41.89 -13.48 -12.05
CA SER A 113 -41.56 -14.31 -13.22
C SER A 113 -41.88 -15.78 -12.96
N GLN A 114 -41.46 -16.34 -11.81
CA GLN A 114 -41.77 -17.72 -11.45
C GLN A 114 -43.28 -17.97 -11.22
N GLU A 115 -43.99 -16.97 -10.72
CA GLU A 115 -45.44 -17.03 -10.65
C GLU A 115 -46.06 -17.06 -12.05
N ALA A 116 -45.62 -16.21 -12.98
CA ALA A 116 -46.07 -16.19 -14.36
C ALA A 116 -45.75 -17.51 -15.11
N ILE A 117 -44.56 -18.09 -14.87
CA ILE A 117 -44.17 -19.40 -15.43
C ILE A 117 -45.14 -20.50 -14.93
N ARG A 118 -45.48 -20.52 -13.63
CA ARG A 118 -46.43 -21.48 -13.06
C ARG A 118 -47.81 -21.34 -13.64
N LYS A 119 -48.22 -20.13 -14.06
CA LYS A 119 -49.48 -19.86 -14.79
C LYS A 119 -49.40 -20.26 -16.26
N GLY A 120 -48.28 -20.84 -16.72
CA GLY A 120 -48.14 -21.36 -18.10
C GLY A 120 -47.63 -20.35 -19.12
N LEU A 121 -47.16 -19.16 -18.70
CA LEU A 121 -46.70 -18.13 -19.64
C LEU A 121 -45.25 -18.33 -20.14
N GLY A 122 -44.53 -19.33 -19.67
CA GLY A 122 -43.13 -19.58 -20.06
C GLY A 122 -42.96 -19.82 -21.56
N ALA A 123 -43.82 -20.68 -22.15
CA ALA A 123 -43.79 -20.99 -23.59
C ALA A 123 -44.13 -19.76 -24.46
N LEU A 124 -45.02 -18.88 -23.97
CA LEU A 124 -45.33 -17.62 -24.66
C LEU A 124 -44.12 -16.66 -24.61
N ALA A 125 -43.44 -16.56 -23.49
CA ALA A 125 -42.21 -15.78 -23.40
C ALA A 125 -41.13 -16.32 -24.32
N ASP A 126 -41.01 -17.64 -24.48
CA ASP A 126 -40.06 -18.27 -25.40
C ASP A 126 -40.38 -17.93 -26.86
N ALA A 127 -41.65 -17.99 -27.25
CA ALA A 127 -42.10 -17.61 -28.59
C ALA A 127 -41.87 -16.13 -28.92
N ILE A 128 -42.07 -15.25 -27.94
CA ILE A 128 -41.76 -13.81 -28.07
C ILE A 128 -40.26 -13.57 -28.28
N VAL A 129 -39.41 -14.24 -27.54
CA VAL A 129 -37.94 -14.11 -27.71
C VAL A 129 -37.46 -14.69 -29.04
N ALA A 130 -38.14 -15.72 -29.58
CA ALA A 130 -37.77 -16.33 -30.85
C ALA A 130 -38.06 -15.41 -32.06
N GLN A 131 -38.94 -14.41 -31.95
CA GLN A 131 -39.22 -13.36 -32.94
C GLN A 131 -39.43 -13.89 -34.38
N THR A 132 -40.12 -15.04 -34.53
CA THR A 132 -40.36 -15.63 -35.85
C THR A 132 -41.33 -14.81 -36.69
N ASP A 133 -41.22 -14.83 -38.00
CA ASP A 133 -42.04 -14.03 -38.93
C ASP A 133 -43.51 -14.39 -38.89
N ASP A 134 -43.85 -15.63 -38.54
CA ASP A 134 -45.19 -16.16 -38.43
C ASP A 134 -45.84 -16.00 -37.05
N PHE A 135 -45.11 -15.35 -36.09
CA PHE A 135 -45.62 -15.14 -34.74
C PHE A 135 -46.69 -14.08 -34.67
N SER A 136 -47.88 -14.46 -34.21
CA SER A 136 -49.00 -13.54 -33.92
C SER A 136 -49.13 -13.33 -32.40
N LEU A 137 -48.82 -12.12 -31.92
CA LEU A 137 -48.87 -11.77 -30.51
C LEU A 137 -50.31 -11.85 -29.98
N ASP A 138 -51.29 -11.28 -30.71
CA ASP A 138 -52.68 -11.22 -30.27
C ASP A 138 -53.31 -12.62 -30.16
N GLU A 139 -53.03 -13.52 -31.11
CA GLU A 139 -53.50 -14.89 -31.05
C GLU A 139 -52.87 -15.66 -29.88
N ALA A 140 -51.58 -15.52 -29.69
CA ALA A 140 -50.80 -16.17 -28.63
C ALA A 140 -51.24 -15.70 -27.24
N VAL A 141 -51.48 -14.41 -27.06
CA VAL A 141 -52.01 -13.83 -25.82
C VAL A 141 -53.44 -14.31 -25.54
N SER A 142 -54.33 -14.27 -26.56
CA SER A 142 -55.74 -14.66 -26.40
C SER A 142 -55.88 -16.12 -25.95
N GLN A 143 -54.99 -17.01 -26.36
CA GLN A 143 -54.96 -18.41 -25.93
C GLN A 143 -54.72 -18.58 -24.44
N HIS A 144 -54.16 -17.58 -23.72
CA HIS A 144 -53.84 -17.65 -22.30
C HIS A 144 -54.83 -16.91 -21.40
N VAL A 145 -55.66 -16.04 -21.97
CA VAL A 145 -56.68 -15.31 -21.21
C VAL A 145 -57.70 -16.28 -20.61
N GLY A 146 -57.97 -16.12 -19.32
CA GLY A 146 -58.98 -16.92 -18.57
C GLY A 146 -58.51 -18.32 -18.17
N LYS A 147 -57.30 -18.74 -18.50
CA LYS A 147 -56.74 -20.05 -18.06
C LYS A 147 -56.42 -20.13 -16.57
N ASP A 148 -56.14 -18.98 -15.96
CA ASP A 148 -55.86 -18.83 -14.51
C ASP A 148 -56.61 -17.60 -14.00
N ALA A 149 -56.98 -17.61 -12.71
CA ALA A 149 -57.70 -16.50 -12.08
C ALA A 149 -56.91 -15.16 -12.11
N GLY A 150 -55.58 -15.23 -12.24
CA GLY A 150 -54.70 -14.06 -12.37
C GLY A 150 -54.40 -13.67 -13.81
N LEU A 151 -55.08 -14.24 -14.83
CA LEU A 151 -54.92 -13.96 -16.25
C LEU A 151 -56.28 -13.59 -16.85
N ALA A 152 -56.99 -12.67 -16.22
CA ALA A 152 -58.36 -12.30 -16.59
C ALA A 152 -58.42 -11.46 -17.87
N SER A 153 -57.36 -10.76 -18.22
CA SER A 153 -57.29 -9.87 -19.38
C SER A 153 -56.00 -10.09 -20.20
N PRO A 154 -55.96 -9.64 -21.47
CA PRO A 154 -54.73 -9.61 -22.27
C PRO A 154 -53.59 -8.87 -21.56
N ASP A 155 -53.91 -7.76 -20.87
CA ASP A 155 -52.90 -6.97 -20.12
C ASP A 155 -52.27 -7.76 -18.96
N ASP A 156 -53.05 -8.64 -18.31
CA ASP A 156 -52.50 -9.50 -17.23
C ASP A 156 -51.55 -10.55 -17.80
N VAL A 157 -51.84 -11.11 -18.99
CA VAL A 157 -50.97 -12.03 -19.71
C VAL A 157 -49.69 -11.33 -20.12
N LEU A 158 -49.79 -10.17 -20.78
CA LEU A 158 -48.62 -9.39 -21.21
C LEU A 158 -47.74 -8.93 -20.03
N ARG A 159 -48.36 -8.55 -18.90
CA ARG A 159 -47.64 -8.22 -17.67
C ARG A 159 -46.85 -9.41 -17.14
N GLY A 160 -47.47 -10.60 -17.08
CA GLY A 160 -46.82 -11.81 -16.65
C GLY A 160 -45.64 -12.21 -17.56
N VAL A 161 -45.82 -12.09 -18.87
CA VAL A 161 -44.77 -12.32 -19.87
C VAL A 161 -43.64 -11.32 -19.68
N LYS A 162 -43.94 -10.05 -19.50
CA LYS A 162 -42.93 -9.00 -19.23
C LYS A 162 -42.14 -9.28 -17.98
N ASP A 163 -42.76 -9.72 -16.89
CA ASP A 163 -42.03 -10.12 -15.66
C ASP A 163 -41.06 -11.27 -15.94
N ILE A 164 -41.38 -12.21 -16.85
CA ILE A 164 -40.46 -13.28 -17.27
C ILE A 164 -39.28 -12.72 -18.08
N LEU A 165 -39.57 -11.87 -19.08
CA LEU A 165 -38.54 -11.27 -19.94
C LEU A 165 -37.57 -10.40 -19.15
N VAL A 166 -38.08 -9.56 -18.23
CA VAL A 166 -37.28 -8.71 -17.36
C VAL A 166 -36.31 -9.55 -16.50
N GLU A 167 -36.79 -10.66 -15.90
CA GLU A 167 -35.90 -11.54 -15.13
C GLU A 167 -34.84 -12.18 -16.02
N ARG A 168 -35.19 -12.70 -17.19
CA ARG A 168 -34.24 -13.30 -18.16
C ARG A 168 -33.19 -12.30 -18.61
N PHE A 169 -33.61 -11.11 -19.06
CA PHE A 169 -32.68 -10.08 -19.55
C PHE A 169 -31.76 -9.56 -18.47
N SER A 170 -32.30 -9.34 -17.26
CA SER A 170 -31.50 -8.84 -16.13
C SER A 170 -30.56 -9.87 -15.52
N THR A 171 -30.76 -11.15 -15.78
CA THR A 171 -29.87 -12.23 -15.30
C THR A 171 -28.90 -12.71 -16.35
N ASP A 172 -29.00 -12.24 -17.59
CA ASP A 172 -28.07 -12.57 -18.65
C ASP A 172 -26.67 -12.02 -18.35
N PHE A 173 -25.68 -12.89 -18.35
CA PHE A 173 -24.29 -12.55 -18.04
C PHE A 173 -23.71 -11.52 -19.03
N THR A 174 -24.00 -11.68 -20.32
CA THR A 174 -23.50 -10.79 -21.38
C THR A 174 -24.09 -9.40 -21.24
N VAL A 175 -25.40 -9.33 -20.98
CA VAL A 175 -26.12 -8.08 -20.77
C VAL A 175 -25.58 -7.31 -19.57
N ARG A 176 -25.33 -7.99 -18.46
CA ARG A 176 -24.73 -7.36 -17.27
C ARG A 176 -23.33 -6.83 -17.53
N ALA A 177 -22.50 -7.60 -18.23
CA ALA A 177 -21.17 -7.16 -18.64
C ALA A 177 -21.25 -5.94 -19.55
N MET A 178 -22.06 -6.00 -20.63
CA MET A 178 -22.26 -4.88 -21.57
C MET A 178 -22.74 -3.61 -20.85
N ALA A 179 -23.74 -3.75 -19.96
CA ALA A 179 -24.29 -2.64 -19.22
C ALA A 179 -23.26 -1.98 -18.28
N ARG A 180 -22.42 -2.77 -17.63
CA ARG A 180 -21.33 -2.32 -16.75
C ARG A 180 -20.25 -1.59 -17.54
N ASP A 181 -19.78 -2.20 -18.65
CA ASP A 181 -18.74 -1.64 -19.49
C ASP A 181 -19.19 -0.31 -20.10
N PHE A 182 -20.41 -0.28 -20.62
CA PHE A 182 -20.99 0.96 -21.13
C PHE A 182 -21.11 2.04 -20.05
N ALA A 183 -21.58 1.66 -18.86
CA ALA A 183 -21.73 2.58 -17.74
C ALA A 183 -20.38 3.14 -17.24
N PHE A 184 -19.34 2.35 -17.29
CA PHE A 184 -17.98 2.80 -16.94
C PHE A 184 -17.43 3.76 -17.99
N GLU A 185 -17.62 3.47 -19.28
CA GLU A 185 -17.07 4.27 -20.39
C GLU A 185 -17.84 5.58 -20.63
N GLN A 186 -19.18 5.54 -20.54
CA GLN A 186 -20.06 6.64 -20.92
C GLN A 186 -20.84 7.26 -19.75
N GLY A 187 -20.76 6.63 -18.58
CA GLY A 187 -21.47 7.10 -17.39
C GLY A 187 -20.88 8.39 -16.81
N VAL A 188 -21.75 9.17 -16.19
CA VAL A 188 -21.41 10.44 -15.54
C VAL A 188 -21.72 10.33 -14.05
N ILE A 189 -20.80 10.76 -13.20
CA ILE A 189 -21.03 10.88 -11.76
C ILE A 189 -21.57 12.26 -11.45
N GLU A 190 -22.80 12.32 -10.96
CA GLU A 190 -23.43 13.53 -10.44
C GLU A 190 -23.16 13.65 -8.94
N VAL A 191 -22.66 14.82 -8.54
CA VAL A 191 -22.47 15.16 -7.12
C VAL A 191 -23.69 15.93 -6.66
N VAL A 192 -24.52 15.33 -5.82
CA VAL A 192 -25.76 15.92 -5.28
C VAL A 192 -25.55 16.34 -3.83
N PRO A 193 -25.36 17.65 -3.53
CA PRO A 193 -25.22 18.13 -2.16
C PRO A 193 -26.51 17.94 -1.37
N LYS A 194 -26.43 17.44 -0.12
CA LYS A 194 -27.58 17.33 0.77
C LYS A 194 -28.02 18.69 1.33
N SER A 195 -27.10 19.66 1.37
CA SER A 195 -27.38 21.06 1.74
C SER A 195 -26.98 21.98 0.60
N LYS A 196 -27.94 22.74 0.07
CA LYS A 196 -27.69 23.74 -0.99
C LYS A 196 -26.77 24.90 -0.54
N LYS A 197 -26.48 25.01 0.75
CA LYS A 197 -25.65 26.09 1.33
C LYS A 197 -24.20 25.69 1.59
N ASP A 198 -23.79 24.47 1.28
CA ASP A 198 -22.41 24.04 1.50
C ASP A 198 -21.51 24.53 0.35
N PRO A 199 -20.66 25.54 0.57
CA PRO A 199 -19.82 26.12 -0.47
C PRO A 199 -18.74 25.15 -0.96
N ALA A 200 -18.39 24.11 -0.19
CA ALA A 200 -17.36 23.15 -0.55
C ALA A 200 -17.71 22.35 -1.81
N PHE A 201 -19.02 22.15 -2.08
CA PHE A 201 -19.49 21.37 -3.24
C PHE A 201 -20.06 22.23 -4.36
N ALA A 202 -20.08 23.55 -4.22
CA ALA A 202 -20.54 24.47 -5.27
C ALA A 202 -19.73 24.30 -6.55
N ALA A 203 -18.47 23.94 -6.43
CA ALA A 203 -17.57 23.71 -7.56
C ALA A 203 -17.94 22.48 -8.42
N TYR A 204 -18.74 21.55 -7.88
CA TYR A 204 -19.18 20.33 -8.58
C TYR A 204 -20.61 20.45 -9.14
N THR A 205 -21.38 21.43 -8.68
CA THR A 205 -22.75 21.61 -9.13
C THR A 205 -22.81 21.96 -10.61
N GLY A 206 -23.53 21.13 -11.39
CA GLY A 206 -23.69 21.31 -12.83
C GLY A 206 -22.47 20.91 -13.66
N LYS A 207 -21.42 20.31 -13.07
CA LYS A 207 -20.31 19.73 -13.82
C LYS A 207 -20.61 18.31 -14.26
N ILE A 208 -20.19 17.98 -15.45
CA ILE A 208 -20.18 16.62 -15.98
C ILE A 208 -18.84 16.00 -15.54
N LEU A 209 -18.93 14.96 -14.72
CA LEU A 209 -17.80 14.18 -14.24
C LEU A 209 -17.88 12.79 -14.86
N ASN A 210 -17.21 12.56 -15.98
CA ASN A 210 -17.19 11.24 -16.60
C ASN A 210 -16.64 10.21 -15.62
N ALA A 211 -17.32 9.08 -15.48
CA ALA A 211 -16.91 8.03 -14.57
C ALA A 211 -15.49 7.56 -14.85
N ARG A 212 -15.14 7.34 -16.10
CA ARG A 212 -13.81 6.90 -16.53
C ARG A 212 -12.67 7.85 -16.13
N ASP A 213 -12.93 9.17 -16.16
CA ASP A 213 -11.91 10.19 -15.90
C ASP A 213 -11.85 10.59 -14.42
N LEU A 214 -12.92 10.32 -13.67
CA LEU A 214 -13.01 10.65 -12.24
C LEU A 214 -12.39 9.56 -11.38
N VAL A 215 -11.05 9.56 -11.27
CA VAL A 215 -10.28 8.56 -10.52
C VAL A 215 -9.29 9.19 -9.54
N GLY A 216 -8.75 8.39 -8.64
CA GLY A 216 -7.71 8.78 -7.70
C GLY A 216 -8.23 9.65 -6.55
N LYS A 217 -7.44 10.63 -6.14
CA LYS A 217 -7.70 11.49 -4.98
C LYS A 217 -9.05 12.18 -5.05
N GLU A 218 -9.45 12.65 -6.24
CA GLU A 218 -10.69 13.42 -6.41
C GLU A 218 -11.90 12.55 -6.10
N PHE A 219 -11.99 11.38 -6.74
CA PHE A 219 -13.10 10.45 -6.48
C PHE A 219 -13.16 10.00 -5.01
N LEU A 220 -12.02 9.62 -4.42
CA LEU A 220 -12.00 9.17 -3.03
C LEU A 220 -12.39 10.27 -2.04
N SER A 221 -12.05 11.53 -2.31
CA SER A 221 -12.48 12.66 -1.49
C SER A 221 -14.01 12.85 -1.54
N LEU A 222 -14.62 12.61 -2.69
CA LEU A 222 -16.07 12.61 -2.84
C LEU A 222 -16.71 11.42 -2.11
N VAL A 223 -16.12 10.24 -2.17
CA VAL A 223 -16.58 9.05 -1.41
C VAL A 223 -16.54 9.31 0.10
N VAL A 224 -15.48 9.93 0.63
CA VAL A 224 -15.39 10.33 2.04
C VAL A 224 -16.55 11.28 2.39
N SER A 225 -16.81 12.27 1.54
CA SER A 225 -17.90 13.23 1.74
C SER A 225 -19.30 12.56 1.66
N GLU A 226 -19.46 11.52 0.85
CA GLU A 226 -20.68 10.71 0.78
C GLU A 226 -20.88 9.90 2.07
N ASN A 227 -19.81 9.29 2.61
CA ASN A 227 -19.83 8.56 3.88
C ASN A 227 -20.16 9.48 5.06
N GLU A 228 -19.69 10.71 5.04
CA GLU A 228 -20.03 11.77 6.01
C GLU A 228 -21.45 12.32 5.80
N LYS A 229 -22.21 11.82 4.84
CA LYS A 229 -23.58 12.23 4.51
C LYS A 229 -23.70 13.69 4.09
N LYS A 230 -22.65 14.30 3.58
CA LYS A 230 -22.65 15.69 3.04
C LYS A 230 -23.17 15.74 1.61
N ILE A 231 -22.90 14.73 0.82
CA ILE A 231 -23.31 14.60 -0.57
C ILE A 231 -23.93 13.22 -0.83
N ARG A 232 -24.46 13.03 -2.03
CA ARG A 232 -24.76 11.74 -2.65
C ARG A 232 -24.10 11.72 -4.02
N LEU A 233 -23.41 10.65 -4.34
CA LEU A 233 -22.90 10.34 -5.67
C LEU A 233 -23.97 9.51 -6.40
N LYS A 234 -24.36 9.94 -7.59
CA LYS A 234 -25.30 9.23 -8.45
C LYS A 234 -24.65 8.98 -9.79
N LEU A 235 -24.70 7.73 -10.26
CA LEU A 235 -24.36 7.42 -11.64
C LEU A 235 -25.53 7.83 -12.54
N SER A 236 -25.26 8.63 -13.54
CA SER A 236 -26.22 9.04 -14.57
C SER A 236 -25.73 8.54 -15.92
N ILE A 237 -26.60 7.87 -16.66
CA ILE A 237 -26.34 7.30 -17.97
C ILE A 237 -27.40 7.81 -18.93
N GLN A 238 -27.04 8.07 -20.18
CA GLN A 238 -28.04 8.40 -21.21
C GLN A 238 -28.86 7.16 -21.54
N ILE A 239 -30.09 7.13 -21.02
CA ILE A 239 -30.98 5.96 -21.06
C ILE A 239 -31.16 5.47 -22.48
N PHE A 240 -31.40 6.38 -23.43
CA PHE A 240 -31.57 6.01 -24.82
C PHE A 240 -30.40 5.19 -25.36
N GLN A 241 -29.15 5.54 -25.03
CA GLN A 241 -27.98 4.86 -25.54
C GLN A 241 -27.82 3.45 -24.95
N ILE A 242 -28.06 3.29 -23.65
CA ILE A 242 -27.96 1.97 -23.03
C ILE A 242 -29.10 1.05 -23.45
N THR A 243 -30.34 1.56 -23.54
CA THR A 243 -31.45 0.74 -23.98
C THR A 243 -31.30 0.37 -25.45
N GLU A 244 -30.75 1.23 -26.30
CA GLU A 244 -30.46 0.91 -27.69
C GLU A 244 -29.39 -0.21 -27.79
N LEU A 245 -28.33 -0.12 -27.02
CA LEU A 245 -27.34 -1.19 -26.94
C LEU A 245 -27.93 -2.54 -26.52
N LEU A 246 -28.85 -2.53 -25.56
CA LEU A 246 -29.57 -3.74 -25.14
C LEU A 246 -30.55 -4.24 -26.19
N ARG A 247 -31.22 -3.34 -26.93
CA ARG A 247 -32.09 -3.69 -28.04
C ARG A 247 -31.31 -4.36 -29.17
N GLU A 248 -30.16 -3.82 -29.56
CA GLU A 248 -29.27 -4.48 -30.55
C GLU A 248 -28.90 -5.90 -30.16
N HIS A 249 -28.79 -6.21 -28.85
CA HIS A 249 -28.50 -7.57 -28.39
C HIS A 249 -29.71 -8.52 -28.46
N PHE A 250 -30.92 -8.04 -28.13
CA PHE A 250 -32.09 -8.90 -27.99
C PHE A 250 -33.03 -8.88 -29.21
N ILE A 251 -33.01 -7.84 -30.02
CA ILE A 251 -33.91 -7.72 -31.18
C ILE A 251 -33.23 -8.32 -32.41
N THR A 252 -33.73 -9.45 -32.82
CA THR A 252 -33.26 -10.16 -34.04
C THR A 252 -34.12 -9.87 -35.26
N ASN A 253 -35.40 -9.52 -35.03
CA ASN A 253 -36.35 -9.19 -36.08
C ASN A 253 -37.19 -7.94 -35.70
N PRO A 254 -36.84 -6.75 -36.22
CA PRO A 254 -37.54 -5.49 -35.92
C PRO A 254 -38.98 -5.44 -36.43
N GLU A 255 -39.32 -6.25 -37.41
CA GLU A 255 -40.68 -6.32 -37.98
C GLU A 255 -41.60 -7.29 -37.22
N SER A 256 -41.06 -8.02 -36.23
CA SER A 256 -41.87 -8.95 -35.42
C SER A 256 -42.91 -8.22 -34.59
N GLN A 257 -44.13 -8.81 -34.47
CA GLN A 257 -45.18 -8.31 -33.55
C GLN A 257 -44.72 -8.34 -32.06
N ALA A 258 -43.63 -9.05 -31.75
CA ALA A 258 -43.02 -9.09 -30.42
C ALA A 258 -42.15 -7.85 -30.12
N PHE A 259 -41.85 -6.99 -31.10
CA PHE A 259 -40.93 -5.87 -30.97
C PHE A 259 -41.26 -4.96 -29.78
N ASP A 260 -42.48 -4.47 -29.68
CA ASP A 260 -42.88 -3.50 -28.66
C ASP A 260 -42.76 -4.08 -27.23
N ILE A 261 -43.21 -5.31 -27.01
CA ILE A 261 -43.15 -5.96 -25.69
C ILE A 261 -41.72 -6.25 -25.26
N ILE A 262 -40.83 -6.58 -26.21
CA ILE A 262 -39.41 -6.76 -25.94
C ILE A 262 -38.79 -5.42 -25.56
N CYS A 263 -39.06 -4.33 -26.29
CA CYS A 263 -38.59 -3.00 -25.97
C CYS A 263 -39.04 -2.54 -24.57
N GLU A 264 -40.31 -2.73 -24.23
CA GLU A 264 -40.84 -2.42 -22.92
C GLU A 264 -40.16 -3.26 -21.80
N ALA A 265 -39.89 -4.53 -22.06
CA ALA A 265 -39.22 -5.41 -21.13
C ALA A 265 -37.75 -4.97 -20.92
N ILE A 266 -37.06 -4.51 -21.96
CA ILE A 266 -35.71 -3.96 -21.88
C ILE A 266 -35.70 -2.69 -21.05
N ASP A 267 -36.64 -1.76 -21.30
CA ASP A 267 -36.73 -0.52 -20.54
C ASP A 267 -36.98 -0.82 -19.05
N GLU A 268 -37.91 -1.72 -18.73
CA GLU A 268 -38.20 -2.14 -17.36
C GLU A 268 -37.02 -2.88 -16.72
N CYS A 269 -36.31 -3.72 -17.46
CA CYS A 269 -35.10 -4.41 -17.03
C CYS A 269 -34.03 -3.41 -16.58
N TRP A 270 -33.81 -2.38 -17.39
CA TRP A 270 -32.86 -1.33 -17.05
C TRP A 270 -33.26 -0.63 -15.76
N TYR A 271 -34.37 0.02 -15.71
CA TYR A 271 -34.81 0.86 -14.60
C TYR A 271 -34.99 0.13 -13.27
N LYS A 272 -35.55 -1.08 -13.32
CA LYS A 272 -35.92 -1.79 -12.08
C LYS A 272 -34.82 -2.65 -11.53
N VAL A 273 -33.90 -3.15 -12.39
CA VAL A 273 -32.92 -4.18 -11.99
C VAL A 273 -31.48 -3.78 -12.29
N LEU A 274 -31.18 -3.42 -13.55
CA LEU A 274 -29.78 -3.23 -13.95
C LEU A 274 -29.19 -1.91 -13.43
N GLU A 275 -29.89 -0.79 -13.51
CA GLU A 275 -29.38 0.53 -13.10
C GLU A 275 -28.81 0.52 -11.66
N PRO A 276 -29.53 0.05 -10.62
CA PRO A 276 -28.98 0.05 -9.26
C PRO A 276 -27.80 -0.92 -9.07
N ILE A 277 -27.78 -2.04 -9.79
CA ILE A 277 -26.68 -3.00 -9.75
C ILE A 277 -25.43 -2.38 -10.38
N VAL A 278 -25.58 -1.86 -11.60
CA VAL A 278 -24.49 -1.24 -12.36
C VAL A 278 -23.96 0.01 -11.65
N GLU A 279 -24.82 0.86 -11.08
CA GLU A 279 -24.38 2.02 -10.27
C GLU A 279 -23.46 1.58 -9.14
N LYS A 280 -23.83 0.53 -8.41
CA LYS A 280 -23.04 0.00 -7.31
C LYS A 280 -21.69 -0.54 -7.81
N GLU A 281 -21.72 -1.36 -8.86
CA GLU A 281 -20.51 -2.02 -9.41
C GLU A 281 -19.52 -1.01 -10.00
N VAL A 282 -20.01 0.00 -10.74
CA VAL A 282 -19.16 1.09 -11.26
C VAL A 282 -18.52 1.89 -10.13
N LYS A 283 -19.27 2.21 -9.07
CA LYS A 283 -18.71 2.91 -7.90
C LYS A 283 -17.65 2.07 -7.18
N GLU A 284 -17.86 0.76 -7.03
CA GLU A 284 -16.89 -0.17 -6.44
C GLU A 284 -15.63 -0.25 -7.30
N HIS A 285 -15.79 -0.34 -8.62
CA HIS A 285 -14.66 -0.35 -9.56
C HIS A 285 -13.86 0.96 -9.51
N LEU A 286 -14.54 2.12 -9.57
CA LEU A 286 -13.89 3.43 -9.46
C LEU A 286 -13.14 3.59 -8.15
N ARG A 287 -13.69 3.06 -7.06
CA ARG A 287 -13.02 3.08 -5.76
C ARG A 287 -11.74 2.25 -5.78
N ASP A 288 -11.77 1.03 -6.31
CA ASP A 288 -10.61 0.15 -6.37
C ASP A 288 -9.48 0.74 -7.22
N VAL A 289 -9.80 1.25 -8.42
CA VAL A 289 -8.85 1.93 -9.30
C VAL A 289 -8.28 3.18 -8.62
N SER A 290 -9.14 3.96 -7.97
CA SER A 290 -8.73 5.19 -7.28
C SER A 290 -7.85 4.91 -6.06
N GLU A 291 -8.17 3.92 -5.23
CA GLU A 291 -7.33 3.49 -4.12
C GLU A 291 -5.97 3.01 -4.62
N THR A 292 -5.93 2.23 -5.70
CA THR A 292 -4.68 1.76 -6.31
C THR A 292 -3.80 2.92 -6.74
N GLN A 293 -4.37 3.95 -7.39
CA GLN A 293 -3.62 5.14 -7.80
C GLN A 293 -3.08 5.94 -6.61
N VAL A 294 -3.88 6.12 -5.56
CA VAL A 294 -3.45 6.82 -4.34
C VAL A 294 -2.39 6.02 -3.60
N VAL A 295 -2.51 4.69 -3.51
CA VAL A 295 -1.51 3.79 -2.92
C VAL A 295 -0.17 3.90 -3.65
N ARG A 296 -0.16 3.94 -4.99
CA ARG A 296 1.06 4.18 -5.78
C ARG A 296 1.72 5.52 -5.42
N THR A 297 0.91 6.57 -5.24
CA THR A 297 1.41 7.89 -4.84
C THR A 297 2.03 7.83 -3.44
N ILE A 298 1.32 7.25 -2.47
CA ILE A 298 1.81 7.05 -1.10
C ILE A 298 3.12 6.24 -1.12
N HIS A 299 3.17 5.15 -1.87
CA HIS A 299 4.38 4.31 -1.97
C HIS A 299 5.56 5.13 -2.49
N LYS A 300 5.38 5.86 -3.60
CA LYS A 300 6.45 6.66 -4.22
C LYS A 300 6.98 7.75 -3.29
N GLU A 301 6.10 8.50 -2.63
CA GLU A 301 6.48 9.62 -1.78
C GLU A 301 7.05 9.15 -0.44
N LEU A 302 6.45 8.13 0.17
CA LEU A 302 6.88 7.60 1.45
C LEU A 302 8.23 6.87 1.32
N ALA A 303 8.45 6.10 0.25
CA ALA A 303 9.73 5.43 0.00
C ALA A 303 10.92 6.41 -0.05
N GLN A 304 10.69 7.64 -0.52
CA GLN A 304 11.69 8.70 -0.54
C GLN A 304 11.93 9.34 0.82
N SER A 305 10.95 9.33 1.72
CA SER A 305 10.97 10.08 2.99
C SER A 305 11.40 9.26 4.21
N VAL A 306 11.37 7.93 4.15
CA VAL A 306 11.54 7.02 5.32
C VAL A 306 12.99 6.92 5.84
N ASP A 307 13.92 7.78 5.46
CA ASP A 307 15.31 7.72 5.97
C ASP A 307 15.45 8.29 7.40
N ARG A 308 14.57 7.91 8.32
CA ARG A 308 14.67 8.29 9.73
C ARG A 308 15.61 7.35 10.47
N ARG A 309 16.63 7.94 11.17
CA ARG A 309 17.56 7.23 12.02
C ARG A 309 16.82 6.51 13.14
N ARG A 310 17.18 5.27 13.43
CA ARG A 310 16.84 4.64 14.71
C ARG A 310 17.47 5.46 15.82
N MET A 311 16.67 6.07 16.68
CA MET A 311 17.15 6.67 17.90
C MET A 311 17.38 5.55 18.91
N THR A 312 18.57 5.55 19.52
CA THR A 312 18.96 4.58 20.55
C THR A 312 18.89 5.25 21.91
N GLY A 313 18.24 4.61 22.88
CA GLY A 313 18.13 5.07 24.24
C GLY A 313 16.71 5.06 24.79
N SER A 314 16.56 5.08 26.10
CA SER A 314 15.25 5.27 26.75
C SER A 314 14.66 6.63 26.41
N VAL A 315 13.33 6.71 26.36
CA VAL A 315 12.61 7.96 26.09
C VAL A 315 11.71 8.32 27.26
N ILE A 316 11.49 9.62 27.45
CA ILE A 316 10.44 10.14 28.29
C ILE A 316 9.41 10.82 27.38
N ALA A 317 8.15 10.40 27.46
CA ALA A 317 7.03 11.02 26.75
C ALA A 317 6.16 11.81 27.74
N ILE A 318 5.68 12.95 27.29
CA ILE A 318 4.76 13.81 28.04
C ILE A 318 3.48 13.94 27.23
N GLY A 319 2.33 13.64 27.86
CA GLY A 319 1.02 13.72 27.24
C GLY A 319 0.14 14.79 27.91
N PHE A 320 -0.54 15.60 27.08
CA PHE A 320 -1.49 16.63 27.46
C PHE A 320 -2.87 16.26 26.95
N PHE A 321 -3.42 15.15 27.46
CA PHE A 321 -4.71 14.60 27.02
C PHE A 321 -5.86 14.91 27.98
N GLU A 322 -5.56 15.59 29.10
CA GLU A 322 -6.49 16.08 30.09
C GLU A 322 -6.18 17.55 30.44
N GLU A 323 -7.20 18.34 30.81
CA GLU A 323 -7.03 19.77 31.02
C GLU A 323 -6.12 20.11 32.19
N SER A 324 -6.18 19.32 33.27
CA SER A 324 -5.48 19.61 34.53
C SER A 324 -4.40 18.59 34.89
N THR A 325 -4.22 17.53 34.11
CA THR A 325 -3.26 16.46 34.40
C THR A 325 -2.37 16.23 33.21
N VAL A 326 -1.07 16.23 33.45
CA VAL A 326 -0.05 15.86 32.46
C VAL A 326 0.45 14.45 32.77
N SER A 327 0.37 13.54 31.81
CA SER A 327 0.93 12.21 31.95
C SER A 327 2.40 12.22 31.53
N VAL A 328 3.26 11.58 32.34
CA VAL A 328 4.69 11.40 32.07
C VAL A 328 4.99 9.91 32.06
N VAL A 329 5.51 9.39 30.98
CA VAL A 329 5.82 7.97 30.79
C VAL A 329 7.28 7.83 30.35
N ALA A 330 8.01 6.89 30.94
CA ALA A 330 9.33 6.49 30.49
C ALA A 330 9.33 5.05 30.02
N CYS A 331 9.99 4.79 28.92
CA CYS A 331 10.17 3.43 28.39
C CYS A 331 11.56 3.23 27.80
N ASP A 332 11.99 1.96 27.74
CA ASP A 332 13.27 1.58 27.12
C ASP A 332 13.13 1.42 25.59
N THR A 333 14.24 1.11 24.93
CA THR A 333 14.30 0.89 23.48
C THR A 333 13.43 -0.28 23.00
N GLU A 334 13.09 -1.20 23.90
CA GLU A 334 12.23 -2.35 23.62
C GLU A 334 10.76 -2.05 23.84
N GLY A 335 10.43 -0.82 24.25
CA GLY A 335 9.06 -0.40 24.54
C GLY A 335 8.54 -0.88 25.89
N ARG A 336 9.42 -1.37 26.79
CA ARG A 336 9.01 -1.75 28.14
C ARG A 336 8.80 -0.52 28.99
N LEU A 337 7.70 -0.51 29.73
CA LEU A 337 7.40 0.57 30.67
C LEU A 337 8.43 0.58 31.81
N LEU A 338 9.14 1.69 31.96
CA LEU A 338 10.08 1.93 33.08
C LEU A 338 9.42 2.69 34.21
N GLY A 339 8.44 3.54 33.92
CA GLY A 339 7.68 4.27 34.91
C GLY A 339 6.63 5.18 34.27
N ALA A 340 5.56 5.43 35.03
CA ALA A 340 4.49 6.34 34.63
C ALA A 340 4.04 7.18 35.81
N ALA A 341 3.59 8.41 35.56
CA ALA A 341 3.05 9.29 36.59
C ALA A 341 2.11 10.33 35.98
N GLY A 342 0.98 10.58 36.64
CA GLY A 342 0.12 11.74 36.41
C GLY A 342 0.58 12.91 37.25
N VAL A 343 0.68 14.09 36.67
CA VAL A 343 1.09 15.34 37.35
C VAL A 343 0.00 16.37 37.19
N LYS A 344 -0.59 16.79 38.30
CA LYS A 344 -1.55 17.90 38.28
C LYS A 344 -0.80 19.20 37.99
N ILE A 345 -1.31 19.96 37.06
CA ILE A 345 -0.75 21.26 36.67
C ILE A 345 -1.82 22.36 36.80
N THR A 346 -1.36 23.57 36.96
CA THR A 346 -2.18 24.77 36.76
C THR A 346 -1.53 25.64 35.67
N PRO A 347 -2.28 26.49 34.96
CA PRO A 347 -1.71 27.34 33.91
C PRO A 347 -0.54 28.22 34.38
N THR A 348 -0.50 28.55 35.69
CA THR A 348 0.49 29.44 36.31
C THR A 348 1.64 28.70 36.96
N ASP A 349 1.47 27.43 37.39
CA ASP A 349 2.47 26.68 38.14
C ASP A 349 2.81 25.34 37.45
N ALA A 350 4.04 25.22 37.00
CA ALA A 350 4.61 24.02 36.41
C ALA A 350 5.68 23.35 37.29
N SER A 351 5.76 23.74 38.58
CA SER A 351 6.81 23.26 39.49
C SER A 351 6.75 21.76 39.74
N ALA A 352 5.56 21.19 39.88
CA ALA A 352 5.33 19.76 40.04
C ALA A 352 5.73 18.99 38.77
N LEU A 353 5.47 19.50 37.57
CA LEU A 353 5.90 18.93 36.30
C LEU A 353 7.41 18.96 36.18
N LYS A 354 8.06 20.10 36.56
CA LYS A 354 9.50 20.24 36.58
C LYS A 354 10.15 19.17 37.46
N ALA A 355 9.66 19.04 38.69
CA ALA A 355 10.18 18.06 39.65
C ALA A 355 10.03 16.63 39.13
N ARG A 356 8.90 16.29 38.50
CA ARG A 356 8.64 14.95 37.98
C ARG A 356 9.50 14.65 36.77
N ILE A 357 9.63 15.56 35.81
CA ILE A 357 10.52 15.41 34.67
C ILE A 357 11.95 15.17 35.14
N GLY A 358 12.43 16.02 36.07
CA GLY A 358 13.77 15.89 36.63
C GLY A 358 14.01 14.51 37.29
N GLN A 359 13.04 14.02 38.10
CA GLN A 359 13.12 12.66 38.68
C GLN A 359 13.22 11.57 37.63
N PHE A 360 12.43 11.66 36.56
CA PHE A 360 12.46 10.66 35.47
C PHE A 360 13.80 10.69 34.72
N PHE A 361 14.33 11.89 34.45
CA PHE A 361 15.66 12.03 33.81
C PHE A 361 16.78 11.42 34.65
N MET A 362 16.81 11.75 35.92
CA MET A 362 17.83 11.23 36.84
C MET A 362 17.74 9.71 36.96
N ARG A 363 16.51 9.17 37.06
CA ARG A 363 16.29 7.73 37.25
C ARG A 363 16.56 6.91 36.01
N TYR A 364 16.09 7.37 34.83
CA TYR A 364 16.11 6.59 33.60
C TYR A 364 17.19 7.04 32.61
N ARG A 365 17.93 8.09 32.93
CA ARG A 365 19.04 8.64 32.13
C ARG A 365 18.69 8.86 30.65
N SER A 366 17.45 9.29 30.38
CA SER A 366 16.98 9.54 29.02
C SER A 366 17.49 10.90 28.53
N SER A 367 17.94 10.93 27.27
CA SER A 367 18.29 12.18 26.57
C SER A 367 17.18 12.69 25.65
N ILE A 368 16.07 11.96 25.53
CA ILE A 368 14.99 12.23 24.59
C ILE A 368 13.71 12.53 25.34
N LEU A 369 13.09 13.67 25.01
CA LEU A 369 11.80 14.08 25.52
C LEU A 369 10.81 14.18 24.37
N LEU A 370 9.77 13.35 24.39
CA LEU A 370 8.70 13.38 23.42
C LEU A 370 7.56 14.29 23.89
N ILE A 371 7.11 15.17 23.00
CA ILE A 371 6.04 16.14 23.25
C ILE A 371 4.98 15.97 22.17
N PRO A 372 3.67 16.04 22.50
CA PRO A 372 2.63 15.93 21.47
C PRO A 372 2.69 17.10 20.49
N ASP A 373 2.53 16.80 19.20
CA ASP A 373 2.36 17.78 18.13
C ASP A 373 0.87 17.95 17.83
N ALA A 374 0.22 18.82 18.59
CA ALA A 374 -1.22 19.12 18.49
C ALA A 374 -1.44 20.64 18.49
N GLU A 375 -2.67 21.09 18.28
CA GLU A 375 -3.02 22.52 18.40
C GLU A 375 -2.64 23.11 19.77
N SER A 376 -2.63 22.27 20.82
CA SER A 376 -2.13 22.61 22.15
C SER A 376 -0.59 22.56 22.28
N ALA A 377 0.13 22.18 21.25
CA ALA A 377 1.59 22.02 21.28
C ALA A 377 2.34 23.29 21.73
N PRO A 378 1.98 24.51 21.30
CA PRO A 378 2.64 25.71 21.77
C PRO A 378 2.53 25.91 23.29
N THR A 379 1.36 25.59 23.87
CA THR A 379 1.13 25.65 25.31
C THR A 379 1.90 24.57 26.05
N ALA A 380 1.89 23.33 25.51
CA ALA A 380 2.65 22.20 26.03
C ALA A 380 4.15 22.48 26.02
N GLU A 381 4.65 23.00 24.91
CA GLU A 381 6.06 23.36 24.75
C GLU A 381 6.49 24.52 25.67
N ALA A 382 5.62 25.51 25.83
CA ALA A 382 5.85 26.63 26.77
C ALA A 382 5.90 26.13 28.21
N LEU A 383 4.99 25.24 28.62
CA LEU A 383 4.98 24.63 29.96
C LEU A 383 6.21 23.79 30.21
N VAL A 384 6.60 22.93 29.24
CA VAL A 384 7.83 22.14 29.34
C VAL A 384 9.06 23.05 29.37
N SER A 385 9.12 24.07 28.52
CA SER A 385 10.23 25.03 28.49
C SER A 385 10.32 25.81 29.82
N LYS A 386 9.20 26.21 30.38
CA LYS A 386 9.14 26.85 31.71
C LYS A 386 9.56 25.88 32.82
N ALA A 387 9.11 24.63 32.75
CA ALA A 387 9.53 23.57 33.67
C ALA A 387 11.06 23.28 33.60
N MET A 388 11.64 23.43 32.43
CA MET A 388 13.08 23.19 32.19
C MET A 388 13.96 24.44 32.34
N ALA A 389 13.36 25.64 32.55
CA ALA A 389 14.12 26.87 32.76
C ALA A 389 14.84 26.86 34.12
N GLY A 390 16.13 27.20 34.13
CA GLY A 390 16.92 27.39 35.34
C GLY A 390 17.65 26.18 35.92
N GLU A 391 17.68 25.03 35.23
CA GLU A 391 18.56 23.92 35.58
C GLU A 391 19.50 23.60 34.43
N THR A 392 20.79 23.59 34.69
CA THR A 392 21.76 22.85 33.91
C THR A 392 21.47 21.37 34.10
N ALA A 393 20.56 20.81 33.26
CA ALA A 393 20.41 19.36 33.21
C ALA A 393 21.79 18.79 32.88
N PRO A 394 22.28 17.77 33.62
CA PRO A 394 23.58 17.17 33.33
C PRO A 394 23.65 16.49 31.96
N TYR A 395 22.54 16.50 31.22
CA TYR A 395 22.39 15.89 29.90
C TYR A 395 21.64 16.86 28.97
N GLU A 396 22.11 16.89 27.74
CA GLU A 396 21.46 17.67 26.68
C GLU A 396 20.19 16.96 26.20
N LEU A 397 19.05 17.62 26.35
CA LEU A 397 17.73 17.11 26.04
C LEU A 397 17.36 17.36 24.59
N VAL A 398 17.14 16.28 23.84
CA VAL A 398 16.54 16.35 22.51
C VAL A 398 15.03 16.32 22.65
N LYS A 399 14.36 17.45 22.39
CA LYS A 399 12.90 17.51 22.31
C LYS A 399 12.46 17.04 20.93
N VAL A 400 11.52 16.09 20.88
CA VAL A 400 10.94 15.58 19.65
C VAL A 400 9.43 15.74 19.72
N ARG A 401 8.84 16.39 18.71
CA ARG A 401 7.40 16.44 18.55
C ARG A 401 6.90 15.15 17.95
N VAL A 402 5.82 14.60 18.49
CA VAL A 402 5.18 13.37 18.06
C VAL A 402 3.73 13.64 17.77
N ASP A 403 3.28 13.25 16.59
CA ASP A 403 1.89 13.35 16.17
C ASP A 403 0.96 12.63 17.15
N THR A 404 -0.17 13.26 17.48
CA THR A 404 -1.14 12.76 18.44
C THR A 404 -2.13 11.75 17.85
N ARG A 405 -2.15 11.53 16.55
CA ARG A 405 -2.98 10.51 15.89
C ARG A 405 -2.79 9.13 16.53
N ILE A 406 -1.57 8.79 16.91
CA ILE A 406 -1.22 7.56 17.61
C ILE A 406 -1.97 7.37 18.94
N ALA A 407 -2.47 8.44 19.55
CA ALA A 407 -3.24 8.34 20.79
C ALA A 407 -4.49 7.45 20.66
N GLY A 408 -5.07 7.33 19.46
CA GLY A 408 -6.16 6.39 19.15
C GLY A 408 -5.79 4.93 19.37
N LEU A 409 -4.50 4.61 19.45
CA LEU A 409 -4.04 3.25 19.80
C LEU A 409 -4.45 2.85 21.22
N ALA A 410 -4.62 3.81 22.14
CA ALA A 410 -5.04 3.55 23.52
C ALA A 410 -6.40 2.83 23.62
N ASP A 411 -7.28 3.02 22.63
CA ASP A 411 -8.61 2.43 22.62
C ASP A 411 -8.62 0.97 22.12
N THR A 412 -7.49 0.46 21.62
CA THR A 412 -7.37 -0.90 21.07
C THR A 412 -7.20 -1.96 22.16
N GLU A 413 -7.68 -3.16 21.87
CA GLU A 413 -7.46 -4.33 22.74
C GLU A 413 -5.96 -4.66 22.89
N TRP A 414 -5.16 -4.39 21.87
CA TRP A 414 -3.71 -4.58 21.91
C TRP A 414 -3.05 -3.74 23.01
N MET A 415 -3.46 -2.49 23.14
CA MET A 415 -2.92 -1.55 24.13
C MET A 415 -3.40 -1.92 25.55
N LYS A 416 -4.68 -2.24 25.69
CA LYS A 416 -5.28 -2.66 26.96
C LYS A 416 -4.65 -3.96 27.49
N ALA A 417 -4.39 -4.93 26.62
CA ALA A 417 -3.77 -6.19 27.02
C ALA A 417 -2.32 -6.03 27.54
N ARG A 418 -1.58 -5.02 27.05
CA ARG A 418 -0.17 -4.83 27.39
C ARG A 418 0.09 -3.78 28.47
N TYR A 419 -0.77 -2.77 28.50
CA TYR A 419 -0.61 -1.58 29.35
C TYR A 419 -1.91 -1.22 30.07
N GLY A 420 -2.75 -2.21 30.36
CA GLY A 420 -4.05 -2.01 31.01
C GLY A 420 -3.95 -1.44 32.44
N ASP A 421 -2.80 -1.55 33.09
CA ASP A 421 -2.54 -0.98 34.40
C ASP A 421 -2.36 0.56 34.37
N LEU A 422 -2.19 1.13 33.17
CA LEU A 422 -2.08 2.59 32.98
C LEU A 422 -3.48 3.19 32.77
N ASP A 423 -3.69 4.41 33.30
CA ASP A 423 -4.87 5.18 32.92
C ASP A 423 -4.89 5.57 31.43
N ALA A 424 -6.03 6.02 30.94
CA ALA A 424 -6.22 6.34 29.53
C ALA A 424 -5.24 7.42 29.01
N SER A 425 -4.93 8.42 29.80
CA SER A 425 -3.99 9.48 29.43
C SER A 425 -2.56 8.96 29.37
N MET A 426 -2.16 8.10 30.32
CA MET A 426 -0.85 7.43 30.30
C MET A 426 -0.73 6.43 29.16
N GLN A 427 -1.82 5.70 28.80
CA GLN A 427 -1.83 4.81 27.64
C GLN A 427 -1.61 5.59 26.32
N LYS A 428 -2.27 6.73 26.14
CA LYS A 428 -2.04 7.64 24.99
C LYS A 428 -0.59 8.13 24.95
N THR A 429 -0.03 8.47 26.09
CA THR A 429 1.37 8.91 26.20
C THR A 429 2.35 7.78 25.92
N MET A 430 2.04 6.57 26.36
CA MET A 430 2.83 5.37 26.04
C MET A 430 2.80 5.05 24.54
N ALA A 431 1.65 5.21 23.89
CA ALA A 431 1.51 5.05 22.45
C ALA A 431 2.45 5.99 21.67
N MET A 432 2.59 7.25 22.10
CA MET A 432 3.54 8.20 21.50
C MET A 432 4.98 7.71 21.64
N ALA A 433 5.36 7.17 22.79
CA ALA A 433 6.70 6.62 23.01
C ALA A 433 6.98 5.40 22.11
N LEU A 434 6.02 4.49 22.00
CA LEU A 434 6.11 3.29 21.15
C LEU A 434 6.25 3.65 19.66
N MET A 435 5.46 4.61 19.18
CA MET A 435 5.56 5.10 17.81
C MET A 435 6.98 5.61 17.49
N HIS A 436 7.56 6.36 18.42
CA HIS A 436 8.88 6.93 18.21
C HIS A 436 9.98 5.87 18.21
N LEU A 437 9.88 4.90 19.11
CA LEU A 437 10.91 3.87 19.30
C LEU A 437 10.84 2.73 18.31
N ARG A 438 9.64 2.22 18.02
CA ARG A 438 9.44 0.95 17.31
C ARG A 438 8.33 0.98 16.24
N PRO A 439 8.28 1.97 15.35
CA PRO A 439 7.20 2.04 14.36
C PRO A 439 7.14 0.78 13.47
N THR A 440 8.30 0.24 13.05
CA THR A 440 8.39 -0.93 12.18
C THR A 440 7.84 -2.21 12.80
N SER A 441 8.02 -2.41 14.10
CA SER A 441 7.49 -3.58 14.81
C SER A 441 6.05 -3.37 15.33
N LEU A 442 5.60 -2.12 15.45
CA LEU A 442 4.27 -1.78 15.94
C LEU A 442 3.23 -1.80 14.82
N ILE A 443 3.53 -1.20 13.66
CA ILE A 443 2.61 -1.11 12.52
C ILE A 443 2.00 -2.48 12.13
N PRO A 444 2.76 -3.58 12.04
CA PRO A 444 2.20 -4.88 11.70
C PRO A 444 1.15 -5.40 12.68
N GLN A 445 1.25 -4.98 13.95
CA GLN A 445 0.38 -5.47 15.02
C GLN A 445 -0.90 -4.65 15.19
N VAL A 446 -0.83 -3.36 14.84
CA VAL A 446 -1.94 -2.42 15.12
C VAL A 446 -2.49 -1.74 13.87
N GLY A 447 -1.76 -1.80 12.77
CA GLY A 447 -2.10 -1.14 11.50
C GLY A 447 -1.50 0.27 11.36
N ALA A 448 -1.36 0.71 10.12
CA ALA A 448 -0.76 2.01 9.78
C ALA A 448 -1.69 3.21 10.01
N GLN A 449 -2.99 2.99 10.17
CA GLN A 449 -3.99 4.06 10.36
C GLN A 449 -3.78 4.94 11.61
N TYR A 450 -3.07 4.40 12.60
CA TYR A 450 -2.72 5.13 13.82
C TYR A 450 -1.49 6.04 13.68
N PHE A 451 -0.83 5.99 12.53
CA PHE A 451 0.39 6.74 12.25
C PHE A 451 0.11 7.81 11.20
N THR A 452 0.74 8.97 11.32
CA THR A 452 0.73 9.96 10.24
C THR A 452 1.85 9.61 9.28
N VAL A 453 1.50 8.84 8.26
CA VAL A 453 2.43 8.36 7.25
C VAL A 453 2.38 9.19 5.97
N HIS A 454 1.18 9.67 5.61
CA HIS A 454 0.99 10.44 4.39
C HIS A 454 -0.28 11.30 4.44
N ALA A 455 -0.30 12.43 3.73
CA ALA A 455 -1.46 13.33 3.69
C ALA A 455 -2.72 12.70 3.05
N LEU A 456 -2.55 11.73 2.17
CA LEU A 456 -3.65 11.04 1.47
C LEU A 456 -4.11 9.76 2.17
N GLN A 457 -3.54 9.43 3.33
CA GLN A 457 -3.78 8.14 3.99
C GLN A 457 -5.24 7.89 4.37
N ASP A 458 -5.99 8.94 4.69
CA ASP A 458 -7.40 8.84 5.07
C ASP A 458 -8.35 8.56 3.89
N LEU A 459 -7.84 8.62 2.68
CA LEU A 459 -8.55 8.26 1.46
C LEU A 459 -8.45 6.77 1.12
N VAL A 460 -7.53 6.04 1.77
CA VAL A 460 -7.24 4.63 1.50
C VAL A 460 -7.76 3.78 2.65
N SER A 461 -8.24 2.58 2.34
CA SER A 461 -8.66 1.64 3.38
C SER A 461 -7.50 1.31 4.32
N PRO A 462 -7.75 1.13 5.66
CA PRO A 462 -6.71 0.86 6.64
C PRO A 462 -5.85 -0.37 6.31
N HIS A 463 -6.45 -1.38 5.70
CA HIS A 463 -5.75 -2.61 5.29
C HIS A 463 -4.73 -2.29 4.19
N ARG A 464 -5.15 -1.67 3.08
CA ARG A 464 -4.25 -1.29 1.97
C ARG A 464 -3.17 -0.30 2.39
N LEU A 465 -3.51 0.66 3.28
CA LEU A 465 -2.51 1.55 3.86
C LEU A 465 -1.44 0.77 4.61
N THR A 466 -1.86 -0.19 5.43
CA THR A 466 -0.93 -1.02 6.22
C THR A 466 -0.03 -1.86 5.30
N GLU A 467 -0.59 -2.48 4.27
CA GLU A 467 0.19 -3.25 3.29
C GLU A 467 1.26 -2.40 2.60
N VAL A 468 0.89 -1.24 2.05
CA VAL A 468 1.88 -0.39 1.36
C VAL A 468 2.98 0.11 2.29
N VAL A 469 2.64 0.48 3.51
CA VAL A 469 3.63 0.92 4.51
C VAL A 469 4.55 -0.24 4.88
N MET A 470 3.99 -1.44 5.06
CA MET A 470 4.77 -2.65 5.33
C MET A 470 5.71 -3.01 4.19
N HIS A 471 5.26 -2.91 2.94
CA HIS A 471 6.12 -3.16 1.78
C HIS A 471 7.33 -2.21 1.77
N ILE A 472 7.13 -0.92 2.04
CA ILE A 472 8.20 0.06 2.08
C ILE A 472 9.19 -0.21 3.23
N LEU A 473 8.67 -0.53 4.42
CA LEU A 473 9.50 -0.83 5.58
C LEU A 473 10.30 -2.12 5.39
N ALA A 474 9.67 -3.14 4.79
CA ALA A 474 10.29 -4.40 4.49
C ALA A 474 11.38 -4.25 3.43
N ASP A 475 11.11 -3.62 2.30
CA ASP A 475 12.11 -3.36 1.25
C ASP A 475 13.36 -2.69 1.85
N ARG A 476 13.15 -1.73 2.70
CA ARG A 476 14.24 -1.01 3.33
C ARG A 476 15.08 -1.85 4.31
N GLU A 477 14.41 -2.65 5.16
CA GLU A 477 15.10 -3.51 6.12
C GLU A 477 15.86 -4.62 5.39
N LEU A 478 15.22 -5.22 4.39
CA LEU A 478 15.78 -6.35 3.64
C LEU A 478 17.00 -5.97 2.79
N ARG A 479 17.09 -4.74 2.29
CA ARG A 479 18.26 -4.25 1.52
C ARG A 479 19.60 -4.38 2.25
N ASN A 480 19.59 -4.49 3.57
CA ASN A 480 20.82 -4.63 4.37
C ASN A 480 21.05 -6.07 4.81
N GLY A 481 20.15 -6.99 4.50
CA GLY A 481 20.11 -8.33 5.05
C GLY A 481 19.76 -8.39 6.53
N VAL A 482 19.44 -9.57 7.01
CA VAL A 482 18.98 -9.84 8.37
C VAL A 482 19.93 -10.86 9.00
N PRO A 483 20.63 -10.53 10.10
CA PRO A 483 21.43 -11.53 10.81
C PRO A 483 20.58 -12.72 11.24
N ALA A 484 21.09 -13.94 11.09
CA ALA A 484 20.40 -15.17 11.43
C ALA A 484 19.80 -15.17 12.85
N THR A 485 20.49 -14.52 13.80
CA THR A 485 20.05 -14.36 15.19
C THR A 485 18.86 -13.39 15.37
N LYS A 486 18.45 -12.66 14.33
CA LYS A 486 17.41 -11.64 14.39
C LYS A 486 16.20 -11.94 13.48
N ILE A 487 16.14 -13.10 12.86
CA ILE A 487 15.04 -13.45 11.94
C ILE A 487 13.69 -13.23 12.62
N ALA A 488 13.49 -13.76 13.83
CA ALA A 488 12.22 -13.69 14.56
C ALA A 488 11.78 -12.25 14.94
N ASP A 489 12.73 -11.32 15.05
CA ASP A 489 12.50 -9.92 15.45
C ASP A 489 12.60 -8.93 14.28
N SER A 490 12.74 -9.45 13.05
CA SER A 490 12.83 -8.69 11.80
C SER A 490 11.48 -8.62 11.07
N VAL A 491 11.48 -8.05 9.86
CA VAL A 491 10.33 -8.07 8.94
C VAL A 491 10.15 -9.40 8.20
N LEU A 492 11.14 -10.30 8.22
CA LEU A 492 11.09 -11.57 7.49
C LEU A 492 9.85 -12.43 7.81
N PRO A 493 9.40 -12.56 9.09
CA PRO A 493 8.18 -13.29 9.40
C PRO A 493 6.94 -12.78 8.66
N LEU A 494 6.87 -11.49 8.42
CA LEU A 494 5.73 -10.86 7.73
C LEU A 494 5.83 -11.00 6.22
N VAL A 495 7.03 -10.80 5.67
CA VAL A 495 7.31 -10.87 4.23
C VAL A 495 7.11 -12.28 3.69
N ALA A 496 7.52 -13.30 4.45
CA ALA A 496 7.41 -14.70 4.07
C ALA A 496 6.16 -15.41 4.67
N ASN A 497 5.24 -14.66 5.28
CA ASN A 497 4.05 -15.21 5.95
C ASN A 497 4.38 -16.34 6.95
N ILE A 498 5.45 -16.17 7.74
CA ILE A 498 5.90 -17.16 8.72
C ILE A 498 4.86 -17.27 9.86
N PRO A 499 4.31 -18.46 10.15
CA PRO A 499 3.37 -18.63 11.26
C PRO A 499 3.99 -18.26 12.61
N ALA A 500 3.21 -17.71 13.53
CA ALA A 500 3.69 -17.29 14.84
C ALA A 500 4.36 -18.43 15.65
N SER A 501 3.89 -19.66 15.50
CA SER A 501 4.52 -20.85 16.09
C SER A 501 5.95 -21.05 15.60
N LEU A 502 6.16 -20.93 14.27
CA LEU A 502 7.48 -21.08 13.67
C LEU A 502 8.41 -19.92 14.06
N VAL A 503 7.88 -18.70 14.22
CA VAL A 503 8.66 -17.55 14.73
C VAL A 503 9.24 -17.84 16.12
N GLU A 504 8.45 -18.46 17.01
CA GLU A 504 8.92 -18.88 18.33
C GLU A 504 9.97 -20.00 18.26
N ASP A 505 9.83 -20.92 17.32
CA ASP A 505 10.80 -21.99 17.13
C ASP A 505 12.12 -21.45 16.54
N ILE A 506 12.05 -20.51 15.60
CA ILE A 506 13.24 -19.78 15.11
C ILE A 506 13.94 -19.05 16.26
N ARG A 507 13.19 -18.41 17.17
CA ARG A 507 13.75 -17.70 18.32
C ARG A 507 14.52 -18.59 19.28
N LYS A 508 14.14 -19.88 19.38
CA LYS A 508 14.78 -20.87 20.23
C LYS A 508 16.05 -21.47 19.61
N GLN A 509 16.32 -21.22 18.33
CA GLN A 509 17.48 -21.78 17.61
C GLN A 509 18.67 -20.80 17.62
N PRO A 510 19.60 -20.89 18.58
CA PRO A 510 20.66 -19.90 18.73
C PRO A 510 21.83 -20.07 17.73
N ASN A 511 21.97 -21.22 17.08
CA ASN A 511 23.16 -21.58 16.31
C ASN A 511 22.83 -21.98 14.86
N ILE A 512 22.67 -21.00 14.00
CA ILE A 512 22.65 -21.20 12.54
C ILE A 512 24.08 -20.96 12.06
N SER A 513 24.74 -22.01 11.55
CA SER A 513 26.15 -21.99 11.12
C SER A 513 26.30 -21.63 9.64
N GLY A 514 25.24 -21.83 8.85
CA GLY A 514 25.13 -21.54 7.43
C GLY A 514 23.68 -21.41 7.00
N LYS A 515 23.43 -20.92 5.79
CA LYS A 515 22.06 -20.74 5.25
C LYS A 515 21.30 -22.05 5.09
N PHE A 516 21.99 -23.14 4.81
CA PHE A 516 21.39 -24.47 4.69
C PHE A 516 20.84 -24.99 6.02
N ASP A 517 21.29 -24.48 7.16
CA ASP A 517 20.77 -24.88 8.48
C ASP A 517 19.32 -24.40 8.69
N LEU A 518 18.84 -23.43 7.91
CA LEU A 518 17.47 -22.94 8.01
C LEU A 518 16.44 -24.05 7.78
N VAL A 519 16.73 -25.00 6.89
CA VAL A 519 15.84 -26.14 6.60
C VAL A 519 15.66 -27.05 7.82
N ASN A 520 16.64 -27.09 8.72
CA ASN A 520 16.63 -27.95 9.91
C ASN A 520 15.79 -27.36 11.07
N ILE A 521 15.30 -26.16 10.94
CA ILE A 521 14.43 -25.54 11.96
C ILE A 521 13.07 -26.28 11.98
N PRO A 522 12.61 -26.78 13.15
CA PRO A 522 11.34 -27.47 13.24
C PRO A 522 10.18 -26.61 12.70
N GLY A 523 9.40 -27.19 11.78
CA GLY A 523 8.27 -26.49 11.15
C GLY A 523 8.64 -25.58 9.97
N MET A 524 9.93 -25.47 9.62
CA MET A 524 10.34 -24.74 8.41
C MET A 524 9.90 -25.52 7.16
N THR A 525 9.17 -24.86 6.29
CA THR A 525 8.76 -25.40 4.99
C THR A 525 9.71 -24.92 3.90
N GLU A 526 9.73 -25.62 2.77
CA GLU A 526 10.62 -25.29 1.65
C GLU A 526 10.32 -23.89 1.08
N ASP A 527 9.05 -23.54 0.96
CA ASP A 527 8.60 -22.22 0.49
C ASP A 527 9.01 -21.10 1.44
N VAL A 528 8.85 -21.29 2.76
CA VAL A 528 9.29 -20.31 3.77
C VAL A 528 10.80 -20.15 3.72
N CYS A 529 11.55 -21.27 3.69
CA CYS A 529 13.01 -21.24 3.63
C CYS A 529 13.49 -20.49 2.38
N ARG A 530 12.93 -20.79 1.20
CA ARG A 530 13.24 -20.12 -0.06
C ARG A 530 12.96 -18.62 0.03
N ASN A 531 11.85 -18.20 0.58
CA ASN A 531 11.50 -16.78 0.69
C ASN A 531 12.43 -15.97 1.60
N ILE A 532 13.12 -16.58 2.56
CA ILE A 532 13.98 -15.88 3.52
C ILE A 532 15.48 -16.09 3.33
N ALA A 533 15.90 -17.20 2.77
CA ALA A 533 17.32 -17.63 2.78
C ALA A 533 18.28 -16.60 2.15
N GLY A 534 17.84 -15.91 1.10
CA GLY A 534 18.64 -14.86 0.48
C GLY A 534 18.88 -13.67 1.40
N TYR A 535 17.90 -13.29 2.21
CA TYR A 535 17.97 -12.15 3.11
C TYR A 535 18.70 -12.45 4.41
N VAL A 536 18.82 -13.73 4.78
CA VAL A 536 19.52 -14.14 6.00
C VAL A 536 21.04 -14.05 5.80
N ILE A 537 21.70 -13.38 6.71
CA ILE A 537 23.17 -13.29 6.77
C ILE A 537 23.65 -14.05 7.99
N VAL A 538 24.66 -14.92 7.80
CA VAL A 538 25.32 -15.67 8.89
C VAL A 538 26.75 -15.11 9.06
N PRO A 539 26.98 -14.11 9.92
CA PRO A 539 28.23 -13.34 9.96
C PRO A 539 29.49 -14.17 10.21
N ASN A 540 29.35 -15.27 10.95
CA ASN A 540 30.47 -16.13 11.35
C ASN A 540 30.48 -17.47 10.59
N ALA A 541 29.76 -17.58 9.45
CA ALA A 541 29.74 -18.79 8.64
C ALA A 541 31.16 -19.13 8.12
N GLN A 542 31.44 -20.43 8.01
CA GLN A 542 32.69 -20.88 7.37
C GLN A 542 32.71 -20.56 5.88
N ASN A 543 31.54 -20.77 5.20
CA ASN A 543 31.37 -20.35 3.82
C ASN A 543 31.24 -18.83 3.73
N PRO A 544 32.12 -18.13 3.00
CA PRO A 544 32.08 -16.68 2.84
C PRO A 544 30.77 -16.17 2.22
N ILE A 545 30.15 -16.97 1.33
CA ILE A 545 28.90 -16.60 0.64
C ILE A 545 27.72 -16.55 1.61
N ASP A 546 27.69 -17.37 2.66
CA ASP A 546 26.65 -17.32 3.70
C ASP A 546 26.66 -16.01 4.51
N ARG A 547 27.79 -15.28 4.46
CA ARG A 547 27.94 -13.93 5.06
C ARG A 547 27.34 -12.83 4.17
N THR A 548 26.78 -13.17 3.01
CA THR A 548 26.24 -12.24 2.01
C THR A 548 24.70 -12.41 1.88
N MET A 549 24.08 -11.59 1.04
CA MET A 549 22.66 -11.73 0.69
C MET A 549 22.42 -12.64 -0.52
N VAL A 550 23.42 -13.37 -1.00
CA VAL A 550 23.23 -14.30 -2.12
C VAL A 550 22.30 -15.43 -1.69
N HIS A 551 21.28 -15.70 -2.54
CA HIS A 551 20.37 -16.80 -2.30
C HIS A 551 21.04 -18.16 -2.53
N PRO A 552 20.77 -19.20 -1.74
CA PRO A 552 21.36 -20.54 -1.95
C PRO A 552 21.16 -21.09 -3.36
N ASP A 553 20.03 -20.81 -4.01
CA ASP A 553 19.76 -21.21 -5.40
C ASP A 553 20.76 -20.63 -6.42
N HIS A 554 21.52 -19.62 -6.06
CA HIS A 554 22.52 -18.99 -6.90
C HIS A 554 23.96 -19.36 -6.52
N PHE A 555 24.17 -20.28 -5.59
CA PHE A 555 25.54 -20.68 -5.17
C PHE A 555 26.29 -21.35 -6.34
N ASP A 556 25.61 -22.11 -7.16
CA ASP A 556 26.22 -22.69 -8.36
C ASP A 556 26.71 -21.62 -9.35
N TRP A 557 26.00 -20.50 -9.44
CA TRP A 557 26.43 -19.37 -10.26
C TRP A 557 27.67 -18.70 -9.70
N ILE A 558 27.75 -18.57 -8.38
CA ILE A 558 28.95 -18.05 -7.70
C ILE A 558 30.13 -18.98 -7.97
N ASN A 559 29.95 -20.31 -7.90
CA ASN A 559 31.00 -21.29 -8.18
C ASN A 559 31.49 -21.17 -9.63
N GLU A 560 30.58 -21.07 -10.59
CA GLU A 560 30.92 -20.90 -12.02
C GLU A 560 31.67 -19.59 -12.26
N ILE A 561 31.22 -18.47 -11.66
CA ILE A 561 31.88 -17.17 -11.77
C ILE A 561 33.30 -17.27 -11.17
N ARG A 562 33.44 -17.88 -9.99
CA ARG A 562 34.71 -18.09 -9.31
C ARG A 562 35.68 -18.88 -10.19
N ASP A 563 35.21 -20.01 -10.76
CA ASP A 563 36.02 -20.91 -11.58
C ASP A 563 36.44 -20.22 -12.89
N GLN A 564 35.54 -19.46 -13.53
CA GLN A 564 35.88 -18.70 -14.74
C GLN A 564 36.92 -17.59 -14.48
N LEU A 565 36.83 -16.91 -13.34
CA LEU A 565 37.76 -15.85 -12.98
C LEU A 565 39.04 -16.37 -12.34
N GLY A 566 39.11 -17.64 -11.93
CA GLY A 566 40.25 -18.24 -11.27
C GLY A 566 40.58 -17.65 -9.90
N VAL A 567 39.58 -17.24 -9.13
CA VAL A 567 39.73 -16.57 -7.83
C VAL A 567 39.09 -17.39 -6.71
N ALA A 568 39.47 -17.11 -5.46
CA ALA A 568 38.83 -17.69 -4.28
C ALA A 568 37.50 -16.99 -3.96
N GLU A 569 36.60 -17.67 -3.25
CA GLU A 569 35.31 -17.09 -2.84
C GLU A 569 35.49 -15.83 -1.96
N GLU A 570 36.48 -15.83 -1.08
CA GLU A 570 36.81 -14.66 -0.25
C GLU A 570 37.19 -13.44 -1.10
N ALA A 571 37.86 -13.65 -2.24
CA ALA A 571 38.23 -12.56 -3.14
C ALA A 571 36.97 -11.99 -3.84
N LEU A 572 36.02 -12.83 -4.26
CA LEU A 572 34.74 -12.38 -4.81
C LEU A 572 33.90 -11.61 -3.79
N VAL A 573 33.89 -12.04 -2.52
CA VAL A 573 33.21 -11.33 -1.44
C VAL A 573 33.89 -10.02 -1.11
N ALA A 574 35.21 -9.97 -1.18
CA ALA A 574 36.02 -8.76 -0.89
C ALA A 574 35.84 -7.69 -2.01
N ASP A 575 35.85 -8.12 -3.27
CA ASP A 575 35.65 -7.25 -4.44
C ASP A 575 34.62 -7.86 -5.41
N PRO A 576 33.31 -7.68 -5.14
CA PRO A 576 32.26 -8.21 -6.00
C PRO A 576 32.19 -7.57 -7.39
N GLU A 577 32.86 -6.43 -7.63
CA GLU A 577 32.92 -5.82 -8.96
C GLU A 577 33.63 -6.69 -10.00
N MET A 578 34.50 -7.61 -9.56
CA MET A 578 35.15 -8.60 -10.43
C MET A 578 34.13 -9.42 -11.23
N MET A 579 32.94 -9.65 -10.68
CA MET A 579 31.87 -10.40 -11.35
C MET A 579 31.37 -9.74 -12.65
N ARG A 580 31.64 -8.46 -12.90
CA ARG A 580 31.31 -7.79 -14.17
C ARG A 580 32.05 -8.41 -15.36
N SER A 581 33.18 -9.03 -15.10
CA SER A 581 33.98 -9.72 -16.12
C SER A 581 33.44 -11.09 -16.50
N PHE A 582 32.42 -11.57 -15.79
CA PHE A 582 31.80 -12.87 -16.05
C PHE A 582 31.17 -12.92 -17.45
N GLN A 583 31.53 -13.96 -18.23
CA GLN A 583 31.00 -14.21 -19.56
C GLN A 583 29.90 -15.27 -19.47
N CYS A 584 28.73 -14.95 -19.95
CA CYS A 584 27.58 -15.85 -19.98
C CYS A 584 26.74 -15.55 -21.22
N ASP A 585 26.32 -16.60 -21.93
CA ASP A 585 25.49 -16.50 -23.12
C ASP A 585 24.01 -16.21 -22.76
N ASP A 586 23.58 -16.53 -21.52
CA ASP A 586 22.27 -16.23 -21.01
C ASP A 586 22.18 -14.73 -20.62
N PHE A 587 21.46 -13.98 -21.45
CA PHE A 587 21.27 -12.53 -21.26
C PHE A 587 20.58 -12.19 -19.95
N VAL A 588 19.54 -12.95 -19.54
CA VAL A 588 18.79 -12.70 -18.29
C VAL A 588 19.70 -12.91 -17.08
N ARG A 589 20.45 -14.01 -17.08
CA ARG A 589 21.41 -14.32 -16.04
C ARG A 589 22.52 -13.26 -15.94
N LYS A 590 23.09 -12.84 -17.07
CA LYS A 590 24.10 -11.79 -17.11
C LYS A 590 23.58 -10.47 -16.53
N LEU A 591 22.39 -10.07 -16.95
CA LEU A 591 21.73 -8.86 -16.45
C LEU A 591 21.46 -8.94 -14.95
N TYR A 592 21.04 -10.11 -14.45
CA TYR A 592 20.82 -10.35 -13.03
C TYR A 592 22.14 -10.24 -12.22
N VAL A 593 23.22 -10.81 -12.70
CA VAL A 593 24.56 -10.69 -12.06
C VAL A 593 24.92 -9.21 -11.90
N GLU A 594 24.78 -8.43 -12.96
CA GLU A 594 25.13 -7.01 -12.97
C GLU A 594 24.22 -6.16 -12.06
N LYS A 595 22.90 -6.39 -12.10
CA LYS A 595 21.91 -5.55 -11.40
C LYS A 595 21.70 -5.94 -9.93
N LYS A 596 21.75 -7.24 -9.61
CA LYS A 596 21.35 -7.76 -8.31
C LYS A 596 22.47 -8.48 -7.58
N LEU A 597 23.09 -9.47 -8.18
CA LEU A 597 24.02 -10.40 -7.51
C LEU A 597 25.23 -9.66 -6.90
N ILE A 598 25.86 -8.75 -7.64
CA ILE A 598 26.97 -7.92 -7.15
C ILE A 598 26.54 -7.13 -5.91
N GLY A 599 25.33 -6.55 -5.95
CA GLY A 599 24.76 -5.81 -4.82
C GLY A 599 24.48 -6.68 -3.60
N GLN A 600 24.03 -7.91 -3.81
CA GLN A 600 23.75 -8.90 -2.75
C GLN A 600 25.04 -9.33 -2.04
N VAL A 601 26.12 -9.54 -2.79
CA VAL A 601 27.45 -9.83 -2.19
C VAL A 601 27.95 -8.64 -1.40
N ARG A 602 27.84 -7.42 -1.94
CA ARG A 602 28.27 -6.18 -1.27
C ARG A 602 27.49 -5.88 0.02
N ALA A 603 26.20 -6.18 0.05
CA ALA A 603 25.37 -5.93 1.23
C ALA A 603 25.91 -6.68 2.47
N GLY A 604 26.45 -7.89 2.31
CA GLY A 604 27.07 -8.67 3.38
C GLY A 604 28.30 -8.04 3.99
N GLN A 605 29.09 -7.30 3.20
CA GLN A 605 30.32 -6.66 3.69
C GLN A 605 30.10 -5.64 4.81
N LYS A 606 28.93 -5.00 4.87
CA LYS A 606 28.59 -4.04 5.94
C LYS A 606 28.62 -4.66 7.34
N TYR A 607 28.37 -5.96 7.45
CA TYR A 607 28.42 -6.69 8.72
C TYR A 607 29.81 -7.21 9.06
N LEU A 608 30.68 -7.38 8.07
CA LEU A 608 32.08 -7.82 8.26
C LEU A 608 32.99 -6.68 8.74
N SER A 609 32.64 -5.42 8.46
CA SER A 609 33.45 -4.24 8.74
C SER A 609 33.08 -3.49 10.03
N VAL A 610 32.19 -3.99 10.87
CA VAL A 610 31.82 -3.35 12.13
C VAL A 610 32.58 -4.05 13.27
N PRO A 611 33.64 -3.48 13.80
CA PRO A 611 34.18 -3.90 15.10
C PRO A 611 33.07 -3.72 16.14
N VAL A 612 32.88 -4.71 17.02
CA VAL A 612 31.88 -4.73 18.11
C VAL A 612 32.08 -3.59 19.14
N ALA A 613 32.99 -2.67 18.91
CA ALA A 613 33.30 -1.56 19.77
C ALA A 613 33.21 -0.23 19.03
N ALA A 614 32.01 0.14 18.65
CA ALA A 614 31.77 1.55 18.42
C ALA A 614 30.29 1.80 18.55
N VAL A 615 29.93 2.35 19.70
CA VAL A 615 29.29 3.55 19.40
C VAL A 615 28.52 4.15 20.49
N ASN A 616 29.20 4.99 21.10
CA ASN A 616 28.61 6.28 21.45
C ASN A 616 29.49 7.35 20.77
N LYS A 617 29.29 7.62 19.49
CA LYS A 617 29.79 8.88 18.94
C LYS A 617 28.99 9.99 19.63
N ARG A 618 29.58 10.56 20.65
CA ARG A 618 29.10 11.80 21.29
C ARG A 618 28.83 12.79 20.17
N ARG A 619 27.60 13.28 20.06
CA ARG A 619 27.28 14.41 19.16
C ARG A 619 28.14 15.58 19.59
N LEU A 620 28.73 16.28 18.61
CA LEU A 620 29.52 17.46 18.84
C LEU A 620 28.68 18.52 19.59
N LYS A 621 29.23 19.00 20.70
CA LYS A 621 28.63 20.17 21.36
C LYS A 621 28.91 21.40 20.49
N LEU A 622 27.98 22.37 20.50
CA LEU A 622 28.16 23.60 19.73
C LEU A 622 29.44 24.35 20.13
N THR A 623 29.87 24.22 21.40
CA THR A 623 31.14 24.78 21.91
C THR A 623 32.40 24.12 21.33
N ASP A 624 32.23 22.90 20.81
CA ASP A 624 33.39 22.11 20.29
C ASP A 624 33.51 22.24 18.75
N ILE A 625 32.60 23.02 18.12
CA ILE A 625 32.60 23.30 16.69
C ILE A 625 33.29 24.63 16.46
N ALA A 626 34.46 24.58 15.80
CA ALA A 626 35.18 25.78 15.40
C ALA A 626 34.57 26.39 14.12
N GLU A 627 34.55 27.71 14.04
CA GLU A 627 34.28 28.40 12.78
C GLU A 627 35.36 28.03 11.76
N ASP A 628 35.03 28.01 10.49
CA ASP A 628 35.84 27.51 9.36
C ASP A 628 36.14 26.01 9.37
N ALA A 629 35.68 25.23 10.34
CA ALA A 629 35.82 23.78 10.34
C ALA A 629 35.07 23.16 9.17
N VAL A 630 35.71 22.19 8.51
CA VAL A 630 35.08 21.39 7.45
C VAL A 630 34.52 20.11 8.08
N LEU A 631 33.20 19.95 7.95
CA LEU A 631 32.47 18.81 8.51
C LEU A 631 31.76 18.03 7.39
N ALA A 632 31.72 16.71 7.55
CA ALA A 632 30.85 15.89 6.72
C ALA A 632 29.42 15.92 7.30
N GLY A 633 28.46 16.23 6.47
CA GLY A 633 27.06 16.27 6.88
C GLY A 633 26.15 15.48 5.96
N ARG A 634 24.90 15.33 6.37
CA ARG A 634 23.83 14.73 5.57
C ARG A 634 22.65 15.66 5.50
N VAL A 635 22.13 15.90 4.31
CA VAL A 635 20.95 16.73 4.09
C VAL A 635 19.73 16.08 4.76
N THR A 636 19.11 16.79 5.70
CA THR A 636 17.93 16.32 6.47
C THR A 636 16.64 16.93 5.95
N ASN A 637 16.69 18.21 5.51
CA ASN A 637 15.50 18.89 4.99
C ASN A 637 15.91 19.98 4.01
N ILE A 638 15.02 20.27 3.02
CA ILE A 638 15.19 21.32 2.02
C ILE A 638 14.01 22.27 2.09
N THR A 639 14.29 23.55 2.21
CA THR A 639 13.32 24.64 2.23
C THR A 639 13.63 25.65 1.11
N PRO A 640 12.70 26.52 0.71
CA PRO A 640 12.96 27.53 -0.32
C PRO A 640 14.13 28.47 -0.01
N PHE A 641 14.43 28.71 1.27
CA PHE A 641 15.49 29.62 1.70
C PHE A 641 16.82 28.93 2.04
N GLY A 642 16.86 27.57 2.05
CA GLY A 642 18.10 26.86 2.33
C GLY A 642 17.92 25.38 2.69
N VAL A 643 19.01 24.75 3.08
CA VAL A 643 19.12 23.29 3.32
C VAL A 643 19.55 23.03 4.76
N PHE A 644 18.86 22.16 5.45
CA PHE A 644 19.24 21.68 6.75
C PHE A 644 20.13 20.44 6.62
N VAL A 645 21.24 20.43 7.35
CA VAL A 645 22.25 19.39 7.28
C VAL A 645 22.59 18.90 8.69
N ASP A 646 22.44 17.61 8.92
CA ASP A 646 22.95 16.96 10.13
C ASP A 646 24.48 16.80 10.02
N ILE A 647 25.20 17.53 10.82
CA ILE A 647 26.64 17.53 10.93
C ILE A 647 27.16 16.71 12.13
N ASN A 648 26.33 15.78 12.65
CA ASN A 648 26.58 15.04 13.88
C ASN A 648 26.76 15.92 15.11
N ALA A 649 26.13 17.09 15.13
CA ALA A 649 26.07 18.01 16.27
C ALA A 649 24.70 17.93 16.94
N VAL A 650 24.57 18.64 18.06
CA VAL A 650 23.32 18.69 18.87
C VAL A 650 22.16 19.40 18.17
N CYS A 651 22.41 20.08 17.05
CA CYS A 651 21.39 20.62 16.14
C CYS A 651 21.87 20.51 14.70
N ASP A 652 20.91 20.51 13.77
CA ASP A 652 21.21 20.59 12.36
C ASP A 652 21.76 21.97 12.00
N GLY A 653 22.72 22.01 11.08
CA GLY A 653 23.22 23.25 10.51
C GLY A 653 22.34 23.69 9.34
N LEU A 654 22.28 24.99 9.09
CA LEU A 654 21.56 25.59 7.98
C LEU A 654 22.53 26.11 6.94
N ILE A 655 22.39 25.65 5.70
CA ILE A 655 23.03 26.25 4.52
C ILE A 655 22.00 27.17 3.89
N HIS A 656 22.22 28.48 3.92
CA HIS A 656 21.36 29.42 3.20
C HIS A 656 21.49 29.19 1.70
N ILE A 657 20.44 29.46 0.92
CA ILE A 657 20.43 29.24 -0.54
C ILE A 657 21.62 29.91 -1.25
N SER A 658 22.04 31.07 -0.79
CA SER A 658 23.22 31.79 -1.31
C SER A 658 24.55 31.15 -0.97
N GLN A 659 24.59 30.13 -0.11
CA GLN A 659 25.79 29.41 0.35
C GLN A 659 25.85 27.97 -0.16
N LEU A 660 24.92 27.57 -1.04
CA LEU A 660 24.84 26.19 -1.57
C LEU A 660 25.84 25.91 -2.69
N ALA A 661 26.16 26.90 -3.51
CA ALA A 661 27.09 26.78 -4.61
C ALA A 661 27.77 28.13 -4.90
N ASP A 662 28.87 28.07 -5.67
CA ASP A 662 29.59 29.29 -6.10
C ASP A 662 28.80 30.08 -7.16
N SER A 663 27.94 29.40 -7.92
CA SER A 663 27.03 30.02 -8.89
C SER A 663 25.66 30.33 -8.27
N TYR A 664 24.87 31.16 -8.94
CA TYR A 664 23.50 31.48 -8.52
C TYR A 664 22.63 30.21 -8.53
N VAL A 665 21.91 29.94 -7.45
CA VAL A 665 20.99 28.81 -7.28
C VAL A 665 19.57 29.37 -7.16
N GLU A 666 18.71 29.03 -8.11
CA GLU A 666 17.31 29.43 -8.10
C GLU A 666 16.48 28.62 -7.08
N SER A 667 16.81 27.33 -6.93
CA SER A 667 16.15 26.44 -5.99
C SER A 667 17.13 25.42 -5.41
N PRO A 668 17.15 25.21 -4.07
CA PRO A 668 18.06 24.29 -3.43
C PRO A 668 18.02 22.85 -3.95
N VAL A 669 16.85 22.37 -4.41
CA VAL A 669 16.67 21.01 -4.98
C VAL A 669 17.42 20.79 -6.29
N GLN A 670 17.93 21.87 -6.93
CA GLN A 670 18.79 21.76 -8.12
C GLN A 670 20.20 21.31 -7.77
N VAL A 671 20.62 21.55 -6.53
CA VAL A 671 22.01 21.29 -6.06
C VAL A 671 22.08 20.02 -5.23
N VAL A 672 21.12 19.84 -4.30
CA VAL A 672 21.13 18.71 -3.34
C VAL A 672 19.76 18.07 -3.23
N SER A 673 19.74 16.82 -2.80
CA SER A 673 18.53 16.06 -2.43
C SER A 673 18.60 15.66 -0.95
N VAL A 674 17.41 15.46 -0.33
CA VAL A 674 17.36 14.94 1.05
C VAL A 674 18.05 13.57 1.09
N GLY A 675 18.96 13.41 2.07
CA GLY A 675 19.77 12.20 2.22
C GLY A 675 21.17 12.30 1.62
N ASP A 676 21.47 13.30 0.78
CA ASP A 676 22.81 13.48 0.21
C ASP A 676 23.86 13.70 1.29
N ARG A 677 25.05 13.10 1.09
CA ARG A 677 26.23 13.39 1.90
C ARG A 677 26.94 14.60 1.31
N VAL A 678 27.17 15.60 2.13
CA VAL A 678 27.78 16.85 1.72
C VAL A 678 28.95 17.21 2.64
N SER A 679 29.98 17.83 2.08
CA SER A 679 31.02 18.49 2.89
C SER A 679 30.62 19.92 3.07
N VAL A 680 30.61 20.39 4.29
CA VAL A 680 30.17 21.75 4.64
C VAL A 680 31.22 22.44 5.52
N ARG A 681 31.39 23.73 5.28
CA ARG A 681 32.22 24.59 6.13
C ARG A 681 31.33 25.31 7.12
N VAL A 682 31.73 25.36 8.37
CA VAL A 682 31.05 26.12 9.42
C VAL A 682 31.32 27.60 9.21
N VAL A 683 30.29 28.39 9.03
CA VAL A 683 30.39 29.85 8.86
C VAL A 683 30.28 30.57 10.21
N THR A 684 29.27 30.23 11.00
CA THR A 684 29.08 30.80 12.34
C THR A 684 28.41 29.79 13.27
N VAL A 685 28.73 29.86 14.56
CA VAL A 685 28.13 29.04 15.62
C VAL A 685 27.50 29.96 16.65
N ASP A 686 26.15 30.04 16.67
CA ASP A 686 25.43 30.77 17.69
C ASP A 686 24.97 29.79 18.80
N THR A 687 25.74 29.72 19.84
CA THR A 687 25.48 28.85 21.00
C THR A 687 24.23 29.27 21.77
N LYS A 688 23.87 30.57 21.78
CA LYS A 688 22.71 31.09 22.49
C LYS A 688 21.41 30.76 21.78
N LYS A 689 21.40 30.88 20.44
CA LYS A 689 20.24 30.56 19.58
C LYS A 689 20.24 29.10 19.10
N ARG A 690 21.28 28.33 19.44
CA ARG A 690 21.48 26.93 19.01
C ARG A 690 21.38 26.78 17.48
N ARG A 691 22.12 27.61 16.75
CA ARG A 691 22.14 27.62 15.28
C ARG A 691 23.58 27.53 14.80
N VAL A 692 23.78 26.72 13.75
CA VAL A 692 25.02 26.61 13.02
C VAL A 692 24.75 27.01 11.57
N SER A 693 25.42 28.03 11.11
CA SER A 693 25.37 28.42 9.68
C SER A 693 26.48 27.72 8.94
N LEU A 694 26.14 27.13 7.80
CA LEU A 694 27.04 26.30 7.00
C LEU A 694 27.16 26.87 5.58
N SER A 695 28.24 26.54 4.88
CA SER A 695 28.46 26.85 3.48
C SER A 695 29.03 25.65 2.72
N MET A 696 28.59 25.44 1.51
CA MET A 696 29.16 24.49 0.56
C MET A 696 30.08 25.17 -0.47
N LYS A 697 30.21 26.50 -0.44
CA LYS A 697 31.06 27.24 -1.37
C LYS A 697 32.52 26.84 -1.22
N GLY A 698 33.19 26.63 -2.36
CA GLY A 698 34.61 26.23 -2.39
C GLY A 698 34.90 24.80 -1.95
N MET A 699 33.87 23.95 -1.75
CA MET A 699 34.02 22.57 -1.26
C MET A 699 34.11 21.50 -2.35
N GLY A 700 34.31 21.90 -3.62
CA GLY A 700 34.33 20.98 -4.77
C GLY A 700 32.91 20.57 -5.17
N ALA A 701 32.49 21.01 -6.35
CA ALA A 701 31.12 20.85 -6.83
C ALA A 701 30.72 19.38 -6.91
N LEU A 702 29.64 19.00 -6.24
CA LEU A 702 28.74 17.99 -6.78
C LEU A 702 28.27 18.55 -8.12
N ALA A 703 28.60 17.87 -9.24
CA ALA A 703 28.20 18.31 -10.56
C ALA A 703 26.68 18.54 -10.55
N PRO A 704 26.17 19.69 -11.08
CA PRO A 704 24.73 19.92 -11.11
C PRO A 704 24.06 18.76 -11.83
N LYS A 705 23.00 18.20 -11.26
CA LYS A 705 22.17 17.19 -11.90
C LYS A 705 21.58 17.83 -13.15
N VAL A 706 22.15 17.50 -14.31
CA VAL A 706 21.73 18.02 -15.61
C VAL A 706 20.28 17.58 -15.83
N LYS A 707 19.36 18.52 -15.88
CA LYS A 707 18.02 18.26 -16.41
C LYS A 707 18.21 17.80 -17.86
N ALA A 708 17.66 16.64 -18.21
CA ALA A 708 17.59 16.20 -19.59
C ALA A 708 17.03 17.35 -20.43
N SER A 709 17.77 17.79 -21.43
CA SER A 709 17.36 18.93 -22.24
C SER A 709 16.05 18.61 -22.97
N GLN A 710 15.22 19.61 -23.20
CA GLN A 710 13.95 19.50 -23.92
C GLN A 710 14.10 18.78 -25.27
N SER A 711 15.31 18.86 -25.90
CA SER A 711 15.66 18.11 -27.10
C SER A 711 15.75 16.59 -26.90
N GLN A 712 16.20 16.10 -25.73
CA GLN A 712 16.27 14.68 -25.43
C GLN A 712 14.87 14.10 -25.11
N LEU A 713 14.00 14.89 -24.48
CA LEU A 713 12.59 14.52 -24.26
C LEU A 713 11.81 14.48 -25.59
N ASN A 714 12.09 15.39 -26.54
CA ASN A 714 11.48 15.37 -27.87
C ASN A 714 11.97 14.18 -28.70
N THR A 715 13.22 13.77 -28.55
CA THR A 715 13.76 12.57 -29.24
C THR A 715 13.12 11.28 -28.70
N LEU A 716 12.88 11.17 -27.40
CA LEU A 716 12.14 10.08 -26.79
C LEU A 716 10.65 10.08 -27.20
N ALA A 717 10.01 11.25 -27.22
CA ALA A 717 8.61 11.37 -27.66
C ALA A 717 8.42 11.02 -29.14
N ASN A 718 9.40 11.33 -29.99
CA ASN A 718 9.38 10.95 -31.42
C ASN A 718 9.66 9.46 -31.62
N TYR A 719 10.46 8.83 -30.76
CA TYR A 719 10.69 7.38 -30.79
C TYR A 719 9.43 6.58 -30.43
N PHE A 720 8.62 7.08 -29.49
CA PHE A 720 7.35 6.46 -29.11
C PHE A 720 6.16 6.78 -30.04
N LYS A 721 6.28 7.80 -30.92
CA LYS A 721 5.27 8.08 -31.96
C LYS A 721 5.49 7.29 -33.27
N ALA A 722 6.62 6.65 -33.45
CA ALA A 722 6.99 5.90 -34.65
C ALA A 722 6.82 4.38 -34.52
N ARG A 723 6.15 3.92 -33.43
CA ARG A 723 5.76 2.51 -33.24
C ARG A 723 4.23 2.43 -32.92
#